data_120bd9f9d40691298a5cc958af12af7f
#
_entry.id   120bd9f9d40691298a5cc958af12af7f
#
_cell.length_a   1.000
_cell.length_b   1.000
_cell.length_c   1.000
_cell.angle_alpha   90.00
_cell.angle_beta   90.00
_cell.angle_gamma   90.00
#
_symmetry.space_group_name_H-M   'P 1'
#
loop_
_entity.id
_entity.type
_entity.pdbx_description
1 polymer ?
#
loop_
_entity_poly.entity_id
_entity_poly.type
_entity_poly.pdbx_seq_one_letter_code
_entity_poly.pdbx_strand_id
1 'polypeptide(L)'
;MKRVFAHLGFSAAVMLLILNFFSVTFAYIALGVVLAALCLVLSVPRLRQGVSVWLCLVGAAVACVTFIVGVHAAYLPQQKLVGQTAQVQFYVTDVRRGAEKNDYTVKTTAIDLPGVPQNIRSTFSAHADLGDVPDGIYTGKVTFASTGENGYAAWGKFSDGEFLSGKAARVRKTNQFAPGSAVALIQMRHAISSRFAAVLPGDRGALATALITGSKTNLSVGAVSHFRTCGATHLMAVSGLHLSVIVGSLYWLLRKLRLPAWLTTVLTGAVLLVYDGVAGFSASVVRASLMMAVLLAARLFGRKADGLNSLGLAVFLLCTDPFAVTDVSLQLSVTSVLSLLTLSPVLNKSLARLHIPKFLRQSFSATVSVLLYTLPFMWLSFGQTALLSLLSNLVLIPLAQVAMIAALLMLLFTPLPYLVYACAVVVSGTTGGMLWLVEKFSALGAPIIDLTGPLTCVAIAGVLLLFGVHFLLQRQRLGVTAAVACAFYLLTSFAGLAVEQGNAYLCIGSSSALLYDTHYALLVGTPDQSAYYAYTRILQNRRLQLVAVYLPDDRVGYYTRALTAAVHPVNVLLPGGNTALAVQPECEHLLTATAMDTTPWQGVQVQYRYNKKRYTVSITCKGKRLVLGNGTDLNGGDLTVAFGKQSTAVGTLVCARVLAEDELLTVTLRQDRALRIRRNDPWL
;
A
#
# COMPACT_ATOMS: atom_id res chain seq x y z
N MET A 1 -11.91 -30.25 -19.12
CA MET A 1 -10.58 -30.41 -18.47
C MET A 1 -10.72 -30.18 -16.97
N LYS A 2 -10.21 -31.09 -16.14
CA LYS A 2 -10.20 -30.91 -14.69
C LYS A 2 -9.15 -29.82 -14.37
N ARG A 3 -9.56 -28.72 -13.69
CA ARG A 3 -8.69 -27.58 -13.31
C ARG A 3 -7.90 -27.91 -12.05
N VAL A 4 -6.97 -28.85 -12.14
CA VAL A 4 -6.21 -29.40 -11.00
C VAL A 4 -5.50 -28.29 -10.21
N PHE A 5 -4.75 -27.44 -10.89
CA PHE A 5 -3.97 -26.39 -10.21
C PHE A 5 -4.83 -25.25 -9.67
N ALA A 6 -6.03 -25.00 -10.25
CA ALA A 6 -6.96 -24.05 -9.66
C ALA A 6 -7.44 -24.53 -8.28
N HIS A 7 -7.79 -25.81 -8.15
CA HIS A 7 -8.22 -26.36 -6.86
C HIS A 7 -7.08 -26.36 -5.83
N LEU A 8 -5.87 -26.80 -6.22
CA LEU A 8 -4.70 -26.80 -5.33
C LEU A 8 -4.30 -25.39 -4.89
N GLY A 9 -4.15 -24.46 -5.83
CA GLY A 9 -3.65 -23.13 -5.56
C GLY A 9 -4.61 -22.28 -4.73
N PHE A 10 -5.90 -22.25 -5.10
CA PHE A 10 -6.86 -21.45 -4.35
C PHE A 10 -7.15 -22.00 -2.96
N SER A 11 -7.20 -23.33 -2.77
CA SER A 11 -7.36 -23.91 -1.44
C SER A 11 -6.14 -23.66 -0.55
N ALA A 12 -4.93 -23.75 -1.11
CA ALA A 12 -3.72 -23.42 -0.39
C ALA A 12 -3.71 -21.94 0.04
N ALA A 13 -4.04 -21.02 -0.87
CA ALA A 13 -4.09 -19.59 -0.56
C ALA A 13 -5.12 -19.24 0.51
N VAL A 14 -6.33 -19.80 0.43
CA VAL A 14 -7.38 -19.60 1.44
C VAL A 14 -6.94 -20.14 2.79
N MET A 15 -6.34 -21.33 2.82
CA MET A 15 -5.86 -21.93 4.06
C MET A 15 -4.73 -21.12 4.68
N LEU A 16 -3.74 -20.67 3.90
CA LEU A 16 -2.68 -19.79 4.39
C LEU A 16 -3.23 -18.45 4.89
N LEU A 17 -4.21 -17.87 4.20
CA LEU A 17 -4.86 -16.65 4.65
C LEU A 17 -5.49 -16.84 6.03
N ILE A 18 -6.18 -17.95 6.25
CA ILE A 18 -6.76 -18.29 7.56
C ILE A 18 -5.66 -18.48 8.60
N LEU A 19 -4.61 -19.26 8.30
CA LEU A 19 -3.53 -19.57 9.24
C LEU A 19 -2.77 -18.33 9.72
N ASN A 20 -2.61 -17.33 8.85
CA ASN A 20 -1.94 -16.08 9.22
C ASN A 20 -2.74 -15.23 10.24
N PHE A 21 -4.03 -15.53 10.46
CA PHE A 21 -4.82 -14.89 11.53
C PHE A 21 -4.72 -15.62 12.89
N PHE A 22 -4.24 -16.86 12.90
CA PHE A 22 -4.27 -17.70 14.09
C PHE A 22 -2.86 -18.10 14.54
N SER A 23 -2.77 -18.68 15.74
CA SER A 23 -1.51 -19.17 16.28
C SER A 23 -1.00 -20.43 15.55
N VAL A 24 0.30 -20.73 15.69
CA VAL A 24 0.91 -21.95 15.14
C VAL A 24 0.24 -23.21 15.69
N THR A 25 -0.24 -23.20 16.94
CA THR A 25 -1.01 -24.31 17.52
C THR A 25 -2.27 -24.63 16.70
N PHE A 26 -2.96 -23.59 16.22
CA PHE A 26 -4.10 -23.76 15.34
C PHE A 26 -3.70 -24.42 14.01
N ALA A 27 -2.52 -24.12 13.47
CA ALA A 27 -2.03 -24.74 12.25
C ALA A 27 -1.80 -26.26 12.39
N TYR A 28 -1.32 -26.73 13.54
CA TYR A 28 -1.19 -28.17 13.83
C TYR A 28 -2.56 -28.86 13.91
N ILE A 29 -3.52 -28.22 14.59
CA ILE A 29 -4.90 -28.74 14.68
C ILE A 29 -5.52 -28.80 13.30
N ALA A 30 -5.41 -27.73 12.51
CA ALA A 30 -5.92 -27.64 11.15
C ALA A 30 -5.32 -28.72 10.24
N LEU A 31 -4.01 -28.96 10.34
CA LEU A 31 -3.35 -30.04 9.61
C LEU A 31 -3.93 -31.41 9.97
N GLY A 32 -4.11 -31.70 11.25
CA GLY A 32 -4.72 -32.95 11.73
C GLY A 32 -6.14 -33.15 11.17
N VAL A 33 -6.97 -32.11 11.23
CA VAL A 33 -8.34 -32.15 10.70
C VAL A 33 -8.34 -32.35 9.18
N VAL A 34 -7.49 -31.64 8.43
CA VAL A 34 -7.37 -31.75 6.96
C VAL A 34 -6.91 -33.15 6.55
N LEU A 35 -5.92 -33.72 7.26
CA LEU A 35 -5.43 -35.07 6.99
C LEU A 35 -6.49 -36.12 7.30
N ALA A 36 -7.22 -35.99 8.42
CA ALA A 36 -8.35 -36.87 8.74
C ALA A 36 -9.46 -36.82 7.68
N ALA A 37 -9.81 -35.60 7.23
CA ALA A 37 -10.78 -35.41 6.15
C ALA A 37 -10.28 -36.02 4.83
N LEU A 38 -8.99 -35.87 4.51
CA LEU A 38 -8.38 -36.46 3.31
C LEU A 38 -8.41 -37.99 3.37
N CYS A 39 -8.06 -38.60 4.52
CA CYS A 39 -8.17 -40.05 4.72
C CYS A 39 -9.61 -40.53 4.57
N LEU A 40 -10.59 -39.82 5.11
CA LEU A 40 -12.00 -40.13 4.97
C LEU A 40 -12.46 -40.11 3.48
N VAL A 41 -12.10 -39.04 2.75
CA VAL A 41 -12.44 -38.88 1.33
C VAL A 41 -11.81 -39.98 0.47
N LEU A 42 -10.56 -40.34 0.77
CA LEU A 42 -9.87 -41.41 0.03
C LEU A 42 -10.41 -42.82 0.35
N SER A 43 -10.89 -43.03 1.58
CA SER A 43 -11.44 -44.33 2.05
C SER A 43 -12.87 -44.58 1.53
N VAL A 44 -13.64 -43.52 1.23
CA VAL A 44 -15.03 -43.67 0.77
C VAL A 44 -15.09 -43.56 -0.76
N PRO A 45 -15.38 -44.66 -1.48
CA PRO A 45 -15.35 -44.68 -2.97
C PRO A 45 -16.23 -43.62 -3.62
N ARG A 46 -17.40 -43.30 -3.03
CA ARG A 46 -18.32 -42.28 -3.54
C ARG A 46 -17.74 -40.88 -3.47
N LEU A 47 -16.99 -40.55 -2.40
CA LEU A 47 -16.37 -39.24 -2.21
C LEU A 47 -15.11 -39.09 -3.07
N ARG A 48 -14.37 -40.16 -3.29
CA ARG A 48 -13.17 -40.20 -4.15
C ARG A 48 -13.45 -39.82 -5.60
N GLN A 49 -14.68 -40.02 -6.11
CA GLN A 49 -15.06 -39.61 -7.45
C GLN A 49 -15.08 -38.10 -7.65
N GLY A 50 -15.21 -37.31 -6.56
CA GLY A 50 -15.09 -35.86 -6.55
C GLY A 50 -13.64 -35.38 -6.58
N VAL A 51 -12.95 -35.47 -7.73
CA VAL A 51 -11.52 -35.07 -7.88
C VAL A 51 -11.23 -33.69 -7.31
N SER A 52 -12.17 -32.76 -7.32
CA SER A 52 -12.01 -31.41 -6.80
C SER A 52 -11.83 -31.36 -5.28
N VAL A 53 -12.50 -32.22 -4.53
CA VAL A 53 -12.50 -32.20 -3.06
C VAL A 53 -11.15 -32.63 -2.50
N TRP A 54 -10.63 -33.78 -2.92
CA TRP A 54 -9.34 -34.25 -2.42
C TRP A 54 -8.17 -33.35 -2.86
N LEU A 55 -8.24 -32.73 -4.07
CA LEU A 55 -7.25 -31.73 -4.49
C LEU A 55 -7.26 -30.49 -3.60
N CYS A 56 -8.45 -30.01 -3.19
CA CYS A 56 -8.55 -28.90 -2.24
C CYS A 56 -7.96 -29.26 -0.87
N LEU A 57 -8.21 -30.48 -0.39
CA LEU A 57 -7.63 -30.94 0.88
C LEU A 57 -6.11 -31.09 0.81
N VAL A 58 -5.58 -31.59 -0.32
CA VAL A 58 -4.12 -31.64 -0.53
C VAL A 58 -3.52 -30.23 -0.54
N GLY A 59 -4.13 -29.28 -1.24
CA GLY A 59 -3.67 -27.89 -1.23
C GLY A 59 -3.68 -27.27 0.16
N ALA A 60 -4.73 -27.52 0.94
CA ALA A 60 -4.82 -27.07 2.34
C ALA A 60 -3.77 -27.74 3.25
N ALA A 61 -3.50 -29.05 3.07
CA ALA A 61 -2.47 -29.74 3.83
C ALA A 61 -1.07 -29.19 3.53
N VAL A 62 -0.75 -28.97 2.24
CA VAL A 62 0.50 -28.34 1.84
C VAL A 62 0.65 -26.95 2.49
N ALA A 63 -0.42 -26.16 2.50
CA ALA A 63 -0.43 -24.84 3.15
C ALA A 63 -0.14 -24.92 4.65
N CYS A 64 -0.74 -25.86 5.38
CA CYS A 64 -0.45 -26.07 6.79
C CYS A 64 1.03 -26.42 7.03
N VAL A 65 1.58 -27.34 6.24
CA VAL A 65 2.98 -27.74 6.35
C VAL A 65 3.93 -26.59 6.05
N THR A 66 3.69 -25.85 4.94
CA THR A 66 4.53 -24.70 4.58
C THR A 66 4.48 -23.60 5.65
N PHE A 67 3.30 -23.34 6.23
CA PHE A 67 3.14 -22.37 7.31
C PHE A 67 3.92 -22.78 8.57
N ILE A 68 3.77 -24.03 9.04
CA ILE A 68 4.48 -24.53 10.21
C ILE A 68 5.99 -24.45 9.99
N VAL A 69 6.48 -24.91 8.84
CA VAL A 69 7.90 -24.86 8.50
C VAL A 69 8.40 -23.42 8.42
N GLY A 70 7.68 -22.53 7.75
CA GLY A 70 8.07 -21.13 7.60
C GLY A 70 8.13 -20.37 8.93
N VAL A 71 7.17 -20.59 9.82
CA VAL A 71 7.20 -19.96 11.15
C VAL A 71 8.38 -20.48 11.97
N HIS A 72 8.63 -21.79 11.98
CA HIS A 72 9.73 -22.35 12.78
C HIS A 72 11.11 -22.08 12.18
N ALA A 73 11.24 -22.09 10.85
CA ALA A 73 12.55 -21.91 10.20
C ALA A 73 12.92 -20.44 9.96
N ALA A 74 11.93 -19.56 9.68
CA ALA A 74 12.22 -18.18 9.32
C ALA A 74 11.78 -17.15 10.38
N TYR A 75 10.57 -17.25 10.90
CA TYR A 75 10.00 -16.22 11.78
C TYR A 75 10.53 -16.29 13.22
N LEU A 76 10.35 -17.43 13.90
CA LEU A 76 10.72 -17.59 15.33
C LEU A 76 12.21 -17.35 15.61
N PRO A 77 13.16 -17.82 14.77
CA PRO A 77 14.57 -17.55 15.03
C PRO A 77 14.93 -16.06 14.96
N GLN A 78 14.27 -15.29 14.08
CA GLN A 78 14.51 -13.86 13.95
C GLN A 78 13.91 -13.06 15.11
N GLN A 79 12.79 -13.49 15.69
CA GLN A 79 12.17 -12.80 16.83
C GLN A 79 13.07 -12.74 18.08
N LYS A 80 14.08 -13.63 18.18
CA LYS A 80 15.09 -13.56 19.26
C LYS A 80 15.95 -12.31 19.21
N LEU A 81 16.01 -11.62 18.06
CA LEU A 81 16.79 -10.40 17.87
C LEU A 81 16.04 -9.14 18.33
N VAL A 82 14.73 -9.19 18.53
CA VAL A 82 13.92 -8.03 18.92
C VAL A 82 14.42 -7.44 20.24
N GLY A 83 14.66 -6.13 20.25
CA GLY A 83 15.20 -5.40 21.40
C GLY A 83 16.72 -5.52 21.59
N GLN A 84 17.39 -6.37 20.84
CA GLN A 84 18.84 -6.53 20.93
C GLN A 84 19.56 -5.51 20.03
N THR A 85 20.80 -5.19 20.42
CA THR A 85 21.68 -4.33 19.65
C THR A 85 22.97 -5.06 19.34
N ALA A 86 23.27 -5.25 18.05
CA ALA A 86 24.44 -6.00 17.59
C ALA A 86 25.25 -5.23 16.56
N GLN A 87 26.52 -5.63 16.40
CA GLN A 87 27.30 -5.27 15.23
C GLN A 87 26.85 -6.13 14.05
N VAL A 88 26.46 -5.51 12.95
CA VAL A 88 25.89 -6.20 11.79
C VAL A 88 26.67 -5.84 10.54
N GLN A 89 27.01 -6.84 9.74
CA GLN A 89 27.48 -6.65 8.38
C GLN A 89 26.32 -6.88 7.42
N PHE A 90 26.13 -5.97 6.49
CA PHE A 90 25.00 -6.03 5.55
C PHE A 90 25.35 -5.37 4.21
N TYR A 91 24.62 -5.74 3.18
CA TYR A 91 24.60 -5.04 1.90
C TYR A 91 23.18 -4.59 1.55
N VAL A 92 23.11 -3.51 0.79
CA VAL A 92 21.84 -2.92 0.39
C VAL A 92 21.28 -3.62 -0.83
N THR A 93 19.98 -3.90 -0.82
CA THR A 93 19.25 -4.48 -1.95
C THR A 93 18.26 -3.50 -2.57
N ASP A 94 17.78 -2.52 -1.80
CA ASP A 94 16.90 -1.45 -2.29
C ASP A 94 17.10 -0.18 -1.44
N VAL A 95 16.88 1.00 -2.04
CA VAL A 95 17.03 2.29 -1.40
C VAL A 95 15.72 3.05 -1.47
N ARG A 96 15.17 3.40 -0.32
CA ARG A 96 13.99 4.26 -0.20
C ARG A 96 14.41 5.58 0.46
N ARG A 97 14.44 6.65 -0.32
CA ARG A 97 14.80 7.97 0.21
C ARG A 97 13.63 8.56 0.97
N GLY A 98 13.83 8.80 2.26
CA GLY A 98 12.92 9.54 3.12
C GLY A 98 13.29 11.02 3.17
N ALA A 99 12.39 11.86 3.66
CA ALA A 99 12.63 13.30 3.80
C ALA A 99 13.65 13.64 4.90
N GLU A 100 13.72 12.85 5.96
CA GLU A 100 14.61 13.06 7.10
C GLU A 100 15.65 11.95 7.28
N LYS A 101 15.30 10.73 6.89
CA LYS A 101 16.13 9.52 7.01
C LYS A 101 15.95 8.68 5.76
N ASN A 102 17.02 8.03 5.34
CA ASN A 102 16.95 7.04 4.29
C ASN A 102 16.67 5.66 4.89
N ASP A 103 15.73 4.95 4.29
CA ASP A 103 15.43 3.56 4.61
C ASP A 103 16.07 2.66 3.55
N TYR A 104 16.85 1.71 4.02
CA TYR A 104 17.56 0.76 3.19
C TYR A 104 17.01 -0.64 3.42
N THR A 105 16.49 -1.27 2.37
CA THR A 105 16.26 -2.71 2.43
C THR A 105 17.60 -3.41 2.30
N VAL A 106 17.95 -4.20 3.30
CA VAL A 106 19.28 -4.81 3.42
C VAL A 106 19.17 -6.32 3.57
N LYS A 107 20.25 -7.00 3.21
CA LYS A 107 20.48 -8.39 3.53
C LYS A 107 21.73 -8.51 4.37
N THR A 108 21.61 -9.10 5.56
CA THR A 108 22.75 -9.25 6.47
C THR A 108 23.65 -10.39 6.01
N THR A 109 24.95 -10.24 6.20
CA THR A 109 25.95 -11.29 5.93
C THR A 109 26.52 -11.86 7.22
N ALA A 110 26.61 -11.04 8.27
CA ALA A 110 27.06 -11.47 9.59
C ALA A 110 26.38 -10.62 10.67
N ILE A 111 25.99 -11.27 11.75
CA ILE A 111 25.43 -10.64 12.96
C ILE A 111 26.28 -11.17 14.12
N ASP A 112 26.86 -10.25 14.88
CA ASP A 112 27.71 -10.56 16.03
C ASP A 112 26.87 -10.93 17.26
N LEU A 113 26.11 -12.02 17.13
CA LEU A 113 25.33 -12.65 18.20
C LEU A 113 25.31 -14.16 17.96
N PRO A 114 25.58 -14.98 18.99
CA PRO A 114 25.55 -16.42 18.87
C PRO A 114 24.12 -16.96 18.79
N GLY A 115 23.92 -18.01 17.98
CA GLY A 115 22.64 -18.76 17.92
C GLY A 115 21.51 -18.05 17.18
N VAL A 116 21.81 -17.02 16.38
CA VAL A 116 20.83 -16.30 15.56
C VAL A 116 21.10 -16.51 14.06
N PRO A 117 20.06 -16.38 13.19
CA PRO A 117 20.26 -16.46 11.75
C PRO A 117 21.16 -15.32 11.27
N GLN A 118 22.18 -15.64 10.47
CA GLN A 118 23.14 -14.65 9.97
C GLN A 118 22.63 -13.90 8.73
N ASN A 119 21.84 -14.59 7.90
CA ASN A 119 21.41 -14.08 6.60
C ASN A 119 19.92 -13.74 6.65
N ILE A 120 19.61 -12.54 7.13
CA ILE A 120 18.23 -12.05 7.23
C ILE A 120 18.00 -10.87 6.28
N ARG A 121 16.77 -10.73 5.81
CA ARG A 121 16.30 -9.55 5.09
C ARG A 121 15.58 -8.63 6.08
N SER A 122 15.90 -7.32 6.03
CA SER A 122 15.38 -6.35 6.96
C SER A 122 15.41 -4.95 6.36
N THR A 123 14.61 -4.03 6.88
CA THR A 123 14.71 -2.61 6.55
C THR A 123 15.44 -1.87 7.64
N PHE A 124 16.56 -1.21 7.31
CA PHE A 124 17.34 -0.40 8.22
C PHE A 124 17.15 1.09 7.91
N SER A 125 16.74 1.84 8.94
CA SER A 125 16.72 3.30 8.89
C SER A 125 18.06 3.84 9.36
N ALA A 126 18.75 4.62 8.51
CA ALA A 126 20.03 5.22 8.83
C ALA A 126 20.03 6.73 8.51
N HIS A 127 20.71 7.53 9.35
CA HIS A 127 20.97 8.94 9.04
C HIS A 127 22.11 9.14 8.04
N ALA A 128 22.95 8.12 7.84
CA ALA A 128 24.04 8.16 6.87
C ALA A 128 23.49 7.98 5.46
N ASP A 129 23.92 8.83 4.54
CA ASP A 129 23.67 8.60 3.11
C ASP A 129 24.73 7.62 2.59
N LEU A 130 24.27 6.45 2.17
CA LEU A 130 25.13 5.39 1.60
C LEU A 130 25.35 5.57 0.09
N GLY A 131 24.88 6.68 -0.46
CA GLY A 131 24.97 6.98 -1.89
C GLY A 131 23.81 6.38 -2.71
N ASP A 132 23.75 6.76 -3.98
CA ASP A 132 22.70 6.35 -4.91
C ASP A 132 22.78 4.88 -5.33
N VAL A 133 24.00 4.36 -5.36
CA VAL A 133 24.30 2.97 -5.73
C VAL A 133 25.26 2.39 -4.68
N PRO A 134 24.72 1.88 -3.56
CA PRO A 134 25.54 1.23 -2.54
C PRO A 134 26.11 -0.06 -3.07
N ASP A 135 27.41 -0.10 -3.33
CA ASP A 135 28.14 -1.21 -3.96
C ASP A 135 28.95 -2.07 -2.99
N GLY A 136 29.00 -1.67 -1.71
CA GLY A 136 29.80 -2.31 -0.68
C GLY A 136 29.01 -3.11 0.34
N ILE A 137 29.74 -3.90 1.13
CA ILE A 137 29.26 -4.39 2.42
C ILE A 137 29.52 -3.30 3.46
N TYR A 138 28.52 -3.04 4.28
CA TYR A 138 28.54 -2.04 5.33
C TYR A 138 28.54 -2.72 6.70
N THR A 139 29.20 -2.11 7.66
CA THR A 139 29.18 -2.53 9.06
C THR A 139 28.60 -1.42 9.90
N GLY A 140 27.67 -1.74 10.79
CA GLY A 140 27.04 -0.77 11.68
C GLY A 140 26.48 -1.40 12.93
N LYS A 141 26.29 -0.58 13.96
CA LYS A 141 25.57 -0.99 15.17
C LYS A 141 24.08 -0.86 14.93
N VAL A 142 23.36 -1.98 14.93
CA VAL A 142 21.93 -2.03 14.61
C VAL A 142 21.14 -2.43 15.86
N THR A 143 20.14 -1.65 16.19
CA THR A 143 19.14 -2.00 17.21
C THR A 143 17.92 -2.55 16.48
N PHE A 144 17.59 -3.81 16.73
CA PHE A 144 16.48 -4.51 16.10
C PHE A 144 15.16 -4.24 16.79
N ALA A 145 14.12 -4.01 16.01
CA ALA A 145 12.74 -3.91 16.46
C ALA A 145 11.86 -4.85 15.63
N SER A 146 10.73 -5.29 16.18
CA SER A 146 9.72 -6.00 15.40
C SER A 146 9.17 -5.08 14.32
N THR A 147 8.90 -5.63 13.13
CA THR A 147 8.30 -4.87 12.01
C THR A 147 6.81 -4.58 12.19
N GLY A 148 6.34 -4.52 13.39
CA GLY A 148 4.98 -4.19 13.76
C GLY A 148 4.33 -5.33 14.55
N GLU A 149 4.04 -5.04 15.79
CA GLU A 149 3.29 -5.93 16.66
C GLU A 149 1.79 -5.96 16.31
N ASN A 150 1.33 -5.06 15.42
CA ASN A 150 -0.10 -4.83 15.22
C ASN A 150 -0.47 -4.69 13.76
N GLY A 151 -1.30 -5.62 13.29
CA GLY A 151 -2.23 -5.42 12.20
C GLY A 151 -1.70 -5.71 10.79
N TYR A 152 -2.62 -5.54 9.88
CA TYR A 152 -2.53 -5.82 8.44
C TYR A 152 -1.37 -5.07 7.72
N ALA A 153 -0.93 -3.93 8.26
CA ALA A 153 0.20 -3.17 7.71
C ALA A 153 1.55 -3.90 7.83
N ALA A 154 1.73 -4.71 8.86
CA ALA A 154 2.94 -5.53 9.04
C ALA A 154 3.00 -6.71 8.05
N TRP A 155 1.85 -7.16 7.55
CA TRP A 155 1.76 -8.33 6.69
C TRP A 155 2.47 -8.13 5.35
N GLY A 156 2.41 -6.94 4.76
CA GLY A 156 3.11 -6.64 3.53
C GLY A 156 4.64 -6.79 3.62
N LYS A 157 5.22 -6.57 4.81
CA LYS A 157 6.64 -6.76 5.06
C LYS A 157 7.00 -8.24 5.27
N PHE A 158 6.10 -9.01 5.86
CA PHE A 158 6.29 -10.45 6.07
C PHE A 158 6.39 -11.22 4.76
N SER A 159 5.64 -10.82 3.74
CA SER A 159 5.74 -11.42 2.39
C SER A 159 7.09 -11.17 1.72
N ASP A 160 7.78 -10.08 2.10
CA ASP A 160 9.14 -9.80 1.63
C ASP A 160 10.22 -10.49 2.48
N GLY A 161 9.84 -11.25 3.52
CA GLY A 161 10.73 -11.87 4.49
C GLY A 161 11.34 -10.88 5.49
N GLU A 162 10.74 -9.69 5.62
CA GLU A 162 11.19 -8.63 6.53
C GLU A 162 10.43 -8.72 7.85
N PHE A 163 10.85 -9.59 8.76
CA PHE A 163 10.24 -9.76 10.08
C PHE A 163 10.77 -8.78 11.13
N LEU A 164 11.87 -8.09 10.81
CA LEU A 164 12.55 -7.14 11.67
C LEU A 164 12.79 -5.83 10.94
N SER A 165 12.78 -4.75 11.70
CA SER A 165 13.32 -3.44 11.31
C SER A 165 14.51 -3.10 12.17
N GLY A 166 15.41 -2.22 11.69
CA GLY A 166 16.59 -1.84 12.46
C GLY A 166 16.89 -0.36 12.37
N LYS A 167 17.34 0.22 13.48
CA LYS A 167 17.94 1.56 13.48
C LYS A 167 19.47 1.38 13.45
N ALA A 168 20.08 1.72 12.30
CA ALA A 168 21.52 1.59 12.09
C ALA A 168 22.25 2.87 12.49
N ALA A 169 23.23 2.72 13.38
CA ALA A 169 24.10 3.80 13.83
C ALA A 169 25.56 3.47 13.50
N ARG A 170 26.38 4.51 13.28
CA ARG A 170 27.83 4.40 13.01
C ARG A 170 28.13 3.47 11.82
N VAL A 171 27.36 3.63 10.73
CA VAL A 171 27.55 2.81 9.52
C VAL A 171 28.85 3.20 8.84
N ARG A 172 29.66 2.20 8.49
CA ARG A 172 30.94 2.35 7.76
C ARG A 172 30.98 1.34 6.62
N LYS A 173 31.49 1.75 5.47
CA LYS A 173 31.77 0.86 4.36
C LYS A 173 32.99 0.00 4.69
N THR A 174 32.90 -1.30 4.43
CA THR A 174 34.05 -2.23 4.52
C THR A 174 34.78 -2.29 3.18
N ASN A 175 35.94 -2.92 3.16
CA ASN A 175 36.71 -3.15 1.92
C ASN A 175 36.15 -4.30 1.07
N GLN A 176 34.98 -4.84 1.44
CA GLN A 176 34.34 -5.96 0.73
C GLN A 176 33.22 -5.42 -0.19
N PHE A 177 33.11 -6.03 -1.36
CA PHE A 177 32.05 -5.71 -2.31
C PHE A 177 30.78 -6.52 -2.04
N ALA A 178 29.63 -5.89 -2.27
CA ALA A 178 28.34 -6.58 -2.26
C ALA A 178 28.25 -7.60 -3.41
N PRO A 179 27.34 -8.60 -3.33
CA PRO A 179 27.13 -9.55 -4.42
C PRO A 179 26.85 -8.83 -5.75
N GLY A 180 27.59 -9.16 -6.80
CA GLY A 180 27.54 -8.48 -8.09
C GLY A 180 26.15 -8.45 -8.72
N SER A 181 25.31 -9.47 -8.48
CA SER A 181 23.92 -9.50 -8.95
C SER A 181 23.04 -8.43 -8.29
N ALA A 182 23.20 -8.20 -6.98
CA ALA A 182 22.43 -7.18 -6.27
C ALA A 182 22.84 -5.76 -6.72
N VAL A 183 24.15 -5.52 -6.82
CA VAL A 183 24.71 -4.25 -7.29
C VAL A 183 24.28 -3.97 -8.73
N ALA A 184 24.35 -4.97 -9.63
CA ALA A 184 23.95 -4.81 -11.02
C ALA A 184 22.47 -4.41 -11.17
N LEU A 185 21.57 -4.97 -10.37
CA LEU A 185 20.14 -4.60 -10.38
C LEU A 185 19.91 -3.16 -9.91
N ILE A 186 20.60 -2.74 -8.83
CA ILE A 186 20.52 -1.35 -8.34
C ILE A 186 21.09 -0.39 -9.40
N GLN A 187 22.25 -0.71 -9.97
CA GLN A 187 22.87 0.09 -11.04
C GLN A 187 21.94 0.22 -12.25
N MET A 188 21.31 -0.88 -12.67
CA MET A 188 20.38 -0.89 -13.80
C MET A 188 19.16 0.01 -13.53
N ARG A 189 18.56 -0.06 -12.35
CA ARG A 189 17.46 0.83 -11.95
C ARG A 189 17.90 2.30 -11.92
N HIS A 190 19.07 2.57 -11.35
CA HIS A 190 19.63 3.91 -11.30
C HIS A 190 19.92 4.43 -12.70
N ALA A 191 20.52 3.63 -13.58
CA ALA A 191 20.76 3.99 -14.98
C ALA A 191 19.47 4.30 -15.75
N ILE A 192 18.40 3.54 -15.54
CA ILE A 192 17.08 3.80 -16.13
C ILE A 192 16.53 5.15 -15.61
N SER A 193 16.56 5.35 -14.29
CA SER A 193 16.05 6.57 -13.66
C SER A 193 16.82 7.83 -14.10
N SER A 194 18.15 7.77 -14.10
CA SER A 194 19.00 8.89 -14.53
C SER A 194 18.82 9.21 -16.00
N ARG A 195 18.60 8.19 -16.85
CA ARG A 195 18.31 8.37 -18.27
C ARG A 195 17.02 9.14 -18.49
N PHE A 196 15.93 8.75 -17.81
CA PHE A 196 14.67 9.47 -17.91
C PHE A 196 14.78 10.89 -17.33
N ALA A 197 15.47 11.07 -16.20
CA ALA A 197 15.68 12.39 -15.59
C ALA A 197 16.50 13.35 -16.49
N ALA A 198 17.47 12.82 -17.24
CA ALA A 198 18.30 13.62 -18.15
C ALA A 198 17.50 14.14 -19.36
N VAL A 199 16.50 13.41 -19.83
CA VAL A 199 15.74 13.75 -21.05
C VAL A 199 14.37 14.35 -20.69
N LEU A 200 13.77 13.94 -19.57
CA LEU A 200 12.42 14.30 -19.13
C LEU A 200 12.49 14.89 -17.72
N PRO A 201 12.52 16.22 -17.57
CA PRO A 201 12.66 16.85 -16.26
C PRO A 201 11.41 16.69 -15.39
N GLY A 202 11.61 16.67 -14.07
CA GLY A 202 10.56 16.67 -13.05
C GLY A 202 9.71 15.39 -13.03
N ASP A 203 8.44 15.54 -12.67
CA ASP A 203 7.50 14.44 -12.49
C ASP A 203 7.24 13.61 -13.76
N ARG A 204 7.51 14.15 -14.96
CA ARG A 204 7.35 13.39 -16.22
C ARG A 204 8.36 12.24 -16.32
N GLY A 205 9.64 12.52 -16.03
CA GLY A 205 10.68 11.50 -16.03
C GLY A 205 10.53 10.54 -14.84
N ALA A 206 10.11 11.06 -13.67
CA ALA A 206 9.82 10.26 -12.50
C ALA A 206 8.66 9.28 -12.74
N LEU A 207 7.58 9.72 -13.41
CA LEU A 207 6.47 8.85 -13.78
C LEU A 207 6.88 7.81 -14.83
N ALA A 208 7.69 8.17 -15.82
CA ALA A 208 8.24 7.21 -16.77
C ALA A 208 9.10 6.13 -16.06
N THR A 209 9.91 6.54 -15.09
CA THR A 209 10.67 5.61 -14.23
C THR A 209 9.74 4.69 -13.46
N ALA A 210 8.68 5.23 -12.83
CA ALA A 210 7.72 4.44 -12.07
C ALA A 210 6.99 3.41 -12.94
N LEU A 211 6.62 3.77 -14.17
CA LEU A 211 5.97 2.86 -15.13
C LEU A 211 6.88 1.69 -15.54
N ILE A 212 8.19 1.89 -15.62
CA ILE A 212 9.14 0.84 -16.04
C ILE A 212 9.68 0.04 -14.85
N THR A 213 10.05 0.69 -13.75
CA THR A 213 10.76 0.05 -12.62
C THR A 213 9.87 -0.16 -11.39
N GLY A 214 8.73 0.51 -11.30
CA GLY A 214 7.88 0.56 -10.11
C GLY A 214 8.38 1.51 -9.01
N SER A 215 9.53 2.16 -9.19
CA SER A 215 10.09 3.09 -8.21
C SER A 215 9.39 4.45 -8.26
N LYS A 216 8.88 4.89 -7.12
CA LYS A 216 8.17 6.17 -6.94
C LYS A 216 9.04 7.25 -6.28
N THR A 217 10.32 6.96 -6.04
CA THR A 217 11.21 7.76 -5.19
C THR A 217 11.36 9.21 -5.65
N ASN A 218 11.28 9.46 -6.95
CA ASN A 218 11.49 10.78 -7.52
C ASN A 218 10.19 11.51 -7.90
N LEU A 219 9.01 10.90 -7.65
CA LEU A 219 7.73 11.56 -7.86
C LEU A 219 7.44 12.53 -6.73
N SER A 220 6.90 13.70 -7.06
CA SER A 220 6.43 14.65 -6.06
C SER A 220 5.28 14.06 -5.23
N VAL A 221 5.19 14.48 -3.96
CA VAL A 221 4.11 14.04 -3.05
C VAL A 221 2.75 14.44 -3.62
N GLY A 222 2.67 15.63 -4.26
CA GLY A 222 1.45 16.09 -4.94
C GLY A 222 1.00 15.14 -6.04
N ALA A 223 1.91 14.75 -6.94
CA ALA A 223 1.60 13.80 -8.01
C ALA A 223 1.11 12.45 -7.45
N VAL A 224 1.80 11.90 -6.45
CA VAL A 224 1.39 10.64 -5.79
C VAL A 224 -0.01 10.78 -5.16
N SER A 225 -0.29 11.91 -4.50
CA SER A 225 -1.61 12.20 -3.91
C SER A 225 -2.71 12.25 -4.98
N HIS A 226 -2.49 12.94 -6.11
CA HIS A 226 -3.46 13.02 -7.20
C HIS A 226 -3.76 11.64 -7.81
N PHE A 227 -2.74 10.81 -8.04
CA PHE A 227 -2.95 9.42 -8.49
C PHE A 227 -3.75 8.60 -7.48
N ARG A 228 -3.53 8.82 -6.19
CA ARG A 228 -4.27 8.13 -5.11
C ARG A 228 -5.74 8.54 -5.09
N THR A 229 -6.04 9.83 -5.17
CA THR A 229 -7.40 10.39 -5.22
C THR A 229 -8.19 9.88 -6.43
N CYS A 230 -7.51 9.74 -7.57
CA CYS A 230 -8.13 9.18 -8.78
C CYS A 230 -8.27 7.65 -8.77
N GLY A 231 -7.75 6.94 -7.76
CA GLY A 231 -7.73 5.47 -7.70
C GLY A 231 -6.80 4.83 -8.75
N ALA A 232 -5.83 5.59 -9.26
CA ALA A 232 -4.90 5.17 -10.32
C ALA A 232 -3.50 4.82 -9.80
N THR A 233 -3.33 4.68 -8.48
CA THR A 233 -2.03 4.37 -7.83
C THR A 233 -1.40 3.08 -8.36
N HIS A 234 -2.22 2.13 -8.80
CA HIS A 234 -1.78 0.85 -9.36
C HIS A 234 -1.01 1.00 -10.69
N LEU A 235 -1.16 2.12 -11.40
CA LEU A 235 -0.38 2.42 -12.62
C LEU A 235 1.08 2.77 -12.30
N MET A 236 1.36 3.28 -11.10
CA MET A 236 2.72 3.59 -10.64
C MET A 236 3.44 2.37 -10.05
N ALA A 237 2.76 1.24 -9.91
CA ALA A 237 3.34 -0.02 -9.49
C ALA A 237 3.42 -0.96 -10.70
N VAL A 238 4.51 -1.71 -10.83
CA VAL A 238 4.59 -2.70 -11.90
C VAL A 238 3.52 -3.77 -11.69
N SER A 239 2.75 -4.00 -12.74
CA SER A 239 1.59 -4.90 -12.70
C SER A 239 1.65 -5.92 -13.83
N GLY A 240 0.77 -6.94 -13.77
CA GLY A 240 0.62 -7.90 -14.86
C GLY A 240 0.27 -7.26 -16.22
N LEU A 241 -0.37 -6.08 -16.22
CA LEU A 241 -0.63 -5.31 -17.43
C LEU A 241 0.68 -4.84 -18.08
N HIS A 242 1.59 -4.26 -17.29
CA HIS A 242 2.91 -3.81 -17.76
C HIS A 242 3.68 -4.98 -18.38
N LEU A 243 3.73 -6.08 -17.66
CA LEU A 243 4.41 -7.29 -18.13
C LEU A 243 3.79 -7.84 -19.41
N SER A 244 2.47 -7.88 -19.53
CA SER A 244 1.79 -8.37 -20.74
C SER A 244 2.06 -7.49 -21.96
N VAL A 245 2.21 -6.18 -21.78
CA VAL A 245 2.60 -5.26 -22.86
C VAL A 245 4.03 -5.51 -23.28
N ILE A 246 4.99 -5.60 -22.34
CA ILE A 246 6.41 -5.85 -22.62
C ILE A 246 6.58 -7.17 -23.34
N VAL A 247 6.09 -8.25 -22.73
CA VAL A 247 6.23 -9.62 -23.26
C VAL A 247 5.46 -9.80 -24.56
N GLY A 248 4.25 -9.22 -24.65
CA GLY A 248 3.43 -9.28 -25.86
C GLY A 248 4.08 -8.57 -27.03
N SER A 249 4.60 -7.37 -26.81
CA SER A 249 5.30 -6.58 -27.83
C SER A 249 6.59 -7.26 -28.30
N LEU A 250 7.38 -7.76 -27.35
CA LEU A 250 8.61 -8.50 -27.68
C LEU A 250 8.31 -9.78 -28.45
N TYR A 251 7.37 -10.60 -27.95
CA TYR A 251 6.96 -11.84 -28.61
C TYR A 251 6.48 -11.57 -30.05
N TRP A 252 5.65 -10.53 -30.23
CA TRP A 252 5.16 -10.11 -31.54
C TRP A 252 6.32 -9.70 -32.47
N LEU A 253 7.27 -8.89 -31.97
CA LEU A 253 8.43 -8.42 -32.72
C LEU A 253 9.31 -9.60 -33.18
N LEU A 254 9.65 -10.50 -32.26
CA LEU A 254 10.48 -11.68 -32.56
C LEU A 254 9.80 -12.62 -33.58
N ARG A 255 8.47 -12.75 -33.50
CA ARG A 255 7.69 -13.52 -34.50
C ARG A 255 7.64 -12.82 -35.85
N LYS A 256 7.59 -11.48 -35.89
CA LYS A 256 7.66 -10.69 -37.12
C LYS A 256 9.03 -10.81 -37.80
N LEU A 257 10.09 -10.99 -37.02
CA LEU A 257 11.45 -11.32 -37.51
C LEU A 257 11.59 -12.79 -37.97
N ARG A 258 10.48 -13.54 -38.02
CA ARG A 258 10.40 -14.93 -38.45
C ARG A 258 11.24 -15.90 -37.61
N LEU A 259 11.60 -15.58 -36.37
CA LEU A 259 12.30 -16.50 -35.49
C LEU A 259 11.44 -17.74 -35.15
N PRO A 260 12.08 -18.92 -35.01
CA PRO A 260 11.36 -20.13 -34.66
C PRO A 260 10.69 -20.00 -33.28
N ALA A 261 9.55 -20.70 -33.07
CA ALA A 261 8.74 -20.56 -31.88
C ALA A 261 9.50 -20.85 -30.58
N TRP A 262 10.38 -21.85 -30.57
CA TRP A 262 11.17 -22.20 -29.39
C TRP A 262 12.15 -21.07 -29.02
N LEU A 263 12.85 -20.47 -30.00
CA LEU A 263 13.80 -19.40 -29.77
C LEU A 263 13.08 -18.13 -29.30
N THR A 264 11.94 -17.79 -29.92
CA THR A 264 11.06 -16.70 -29.48
C THR A 264 10.62 -16.89 -28.02
N THR A 265 10.24 -18.10 -27.62
CA THR A 265 9.83 -18.42 -26.26
C THR A 265 10.99 -18.27 -25.27
N VAL A 266 12.16 -18.79 -25.60
CA VAL A 266 13.36 -18.72 -24.74
C VAL A 266 13.80 -17.27 -24.55
N LEU A 267 13.92 -16.49 -25.65
CA LEU A 267 14.32 -15.08 -25.57
C LEU A 267 13.31 -14.24 -24.79
N THR A 268 12.02 -14.47 -25.01
CA THR A 268 10.96 -13.78 -24.24
C THR A 268 11.02 -14.16 -22.76
N GLY A 269 11.27 -15.43 -22.44
CA GLY A 269 11.45 -15.89 -21.06
C GLY A 269 12.69 -15.30 -20.38
N ALA A 270 13.80 -15.16 -21.10
CA ALA A 270 15.00 -14.52 -20.59
C ALA A 270 14.78 -13.04 -20.25
N VAL A 271 14.12 -12.29 -21.16
CA VAL A 271 13.77 -10.88 -20.92
C VAL A 271 12.79 -10.75 -19.74
N LEU A 272 11.86 -11.69 -19.58
CA LEU A 272 10.95 -11.75 -18.46
C LEU A 272 11.70 -11.83 -17.11
N LEU A 273 12.69 -12.75 -17.00
CA LEU A 273 13.50 -12.90 -15.79
C LEU A 273 14.35 -11.66 -15.47
N VAL A 274 14.94 -11.03 -16.49
CA VAL A 274 15.69 -9.78 -16.31
C VAL A 274 14.76 -8.67 -15.84
N TYR A 275 13.57 -8.58 -16.41
CA TYR A 275 12.58 -7.57 -16.01
C TYR A 275 12.05 -7.78 -14.60
N ASP A 276 11.86 -9.03 -14.15
CA ASP A 276 11.51 -9.35 -12.77
C ASP A 276 12.55 -8.78 -11.79
N GLY A 277 13.84 -8.90 -12.13
CA GLY A 277 14.93 -8.29 -11.38
C GLY A 277 14.86 -6.76 -11.34
N VAL A 278 14.62 -6.11 -12.50
CA VAL A 278 14.45 -4.66 -12.60
C VAL A 278 13.24 -4.19 -11.77
N ALA A 279 12.16 -4.94 -11.76
CA ALA A 279 10.96 -4.64 -10.96
C ALA A 279 11.06 -5.07 -9.49
N GLY A 280 12.20 -5.62 -9.05
CA GLY A 280 12.48 -5.98 -7.65
C GLY A 280 11.85 -7.27 -7.17
N PHE A 281 11.51 -8.18 -8.06
CA PHE A 281 10.87 -9.45 -7.74
C PHE A 281 9.60 -9.29 -6.88
N SER A 282 8.85 -8.19 -7.07
CA SER A 282 7.60 -8.01 -6.33
C SER A 282 6.64 -9.17 -6.61
N ALA A 283 5.88 -9.61 -5.60
CA ALA A 283 4.98 -10.77 -5.70
C ALA A 283 3.98 -10.66 -6.86
N SER A 284 3.51 -9.43 -7.16
CA SER A 284 2.62 -9.17 -8.30
C SER A 284 3.30 -9.43 -9.65
N VAL A 285 4.58 -9.04 -9.79
CA VAL A 285 5.36 -9.24 -11.03
C VAL A 285 5.71 -10.71 -11.19
N VAL A 286 6.24 -11.35 -10.15
CA VAL A 286 6.62 -12.78 -10.18
C VAL A 286 5.41 -13.65 -10.54
N ARG A 287 4.23 -13.37 -9.99
CA ARG A 287 3.00 -14.07 -10.36
C ARG A 287 2.67 -13.89 -11.85
N ALA A 288 2.72 -12.64 -12.34
CA ALA A 288 2.43 -12.37 -13.75
C ALA A 288 3.44 -13.08 -14.67
N SER A 289 4.70 -13.12 -14.26
CA SER A 289 5.78 -13.85 -14.95
C SER A 289 5.53 -15.35 -14.97
N LEU A 290 5.12 -15.95 -13.86
CA LEU A 290 4.75 -17.37 -13.81
C LEU A 290 3.57 -17.69 -14.73
N MET A 291 2.50 -16.85 -14.71
CA MET A 291 1.37 -17.03 -15.63
C MET A 291 1.79 -16.88 -17.10
N MET A 292 2.68 -15.94 -17.39
CA MET A 292 3.18 -15.72 -18.74
C MET A 292 4.10 -16.88 -19.18
N ALA A 293 4.94 -17.40 -18.30
CA ALA A 293 5.74 -18.58 -18.55
C ALA A 293 4.88 -19.80 -18.88
N VAL A 294 3.78 -20.02 -18.15
CA VAL A 294 2.81 -21.08 -18.45
C VAL A 294 2.16 -20.89 -19.83
N LEU A 295 1.81 -19.63 -20.17
CA LEU A 295 1.25 -19.31 -21.49
C LEU A 295 2.26 -19.58 -22.62
N LEU A 296 3.51 -19.16 -22.44
CA LEU A 296 4.59 -19.39 -23.40
C LEU A 296 4.87 -20.89 -23.57
N ALA A 297 4.94 -21.64 -22.47
CA ALA A 297 5.10 -23.10 -22.50
C ALA A 297 3.91 -23.79 -23.21
N ALA A 298 2.66 -23.38 -22.90
CA ALA A 298 1.49 -23.93 -23.58
C ALA A 298 1.53 -23.70 -25.10
N ARG A 299 1.97 -22.51 -25.54
CA ARG A 299 2.15 -22.20 -26.97
C ARG A 299 3.25 -23.05 -27.61
N LEU A 300 4.37 -23.28 -26.88
CA LEU A 300 5.47 -24.11 -27.38
C LEU A 300 5.01 -25.55 -27.62
N PHE A 301 4.17 -26.10 -26.71
CA PHE A 301 3.64 -27.46 -26.83
C PHE A 301 2.34 -27.53 -27.64
N GLY A 302 1.92 -26.46 -28.32
CA GLY A 302 0.70 -26.43 -29.14
C GLY A 302 -0.59 -26.62 -28.32
N ARG A 303 -0.59 -26.37 -27.01
CA ARG A 303 -1.73 -26.53 -26.12
C ARG A 303 -2.39 -25.18 -25.80
N LYS A 304 -3.71 -25.20 -25.56
CA LYS A 304 -4.46 -24.04 -25.08
C LYS A 304 -4.27 -23.90 -23.56
N ALA A 305 -3.81 -22.75 -23.10
CA ALA A 305 -3.75 -22.45 -21.68
C ALA A 305 -5.16 -22.13 -21.13
N ASP A 306 -5.54 -22.75 -20.00
CA ASP A 306 -6.73 -22.36 -19.23
C ASP A 306 -6.31 -21.31 -18.20
N GLY A 307 -6.91 -20.10 -18.28
CA GLY A 307 -6.53 -18.95 -17.45
C GLY A 307 -6.69 -19.22 -15.95
N LEU A 308 -7.78 -19.92 -15.53
CA LEU A 308 -7.99 -20.25 -14.12
C LEU A 308 -6.99 -21.29 -13.62
N ASN A 309 -6.64 -22.26 -14.45
CA ASN A 309 -5.65 -23.27 -14.09
C ASN A 309 -4.23 -22.67 -14.04
N SER A 310 -3.90 -21.76 -14.95
CA SER A 310 -2.64 -21.03 -14.95
C SER A 310 -2.50 -20.10 -13.72
N LEU A 311 -3.59 -19.40 -13.36
CA LEU A 311 -3.64 -18.59 -12.15
C LEU A 311 -3.47 -19.47 -10.90
N GLY A 312 -4.18 -20.60 -10.81
CA GLY A 312 -4.06 -21.54 -9.70
C GLY A 312 -2.64 -22.11 -9.54
N LEU A 313 -1.96 -22.43 -10.65
CA LEU A 313 -0.58 -22.89 -10.61
C LEU A 313 0.36 -21.78 -10.07
N ALA A 314 0.20 -20.55 -10.57
CA ALA A 314 1.03 -19.42 -10.09
C ALA A 314 0.80 -19.16 -8.59
N VAL A 315 -0.46 -19.19 -8.14
CA VAL A 315 -0.81 -19.03 -6.73
C VAL A 315 -0.22 -20.17 -5.89
N PHE A 316 -0.34 -21.42 -6.36
CA PHE A 316 0.21 -22.58 -5.65
C PHE A 316 1.74 -22.49 -5.47
N LEU A 317 2.45 -22.08 -6.52
CA LEU A 317 3.91 -21.87 -6.45
C LEU A 317 4.29 -20.73 -5.51
N LEU A 318 3.51 -19.64 -5.48
CA LEU A 318 3.75 -18.54 -4.52
C LEU A 318 3.41 -18.94 -3.08
N CYS A 319 2.45 -19.83 -2.86
CA CYS A 319 2.12 -20.39 -1.55
C CYS A 319 3.19 -21.32 -0.96
N THR A 320 4.30 -21.57 -1.66
CA THR A 320 5.49 -22.19 -1.06
C THR A 320 6.15 -21.27 -0.02
N ASP A 321 5.98 -19.95 -0.17
CA ASP A 321 6.22 -19.00 0.91
C ASP A 321 4.91 -18.79 1.70
N PRO A 322 4.88 -19.17 3.00
CA PRO A 322 3.66 -19.11 3.81
C PRO A 322 3.16 -17.68 4.07
N PHE A 323 4.02 -16.69 3.93
CA PHE A 323 3.70 -15.29 4.14
C PHE A 323 3.35 -14.55 2.84
N ALA A 324 3.52 -15.16 1.67
CA ALA A 324 3.22 -14.53 0.39
C ALA A 324 1.75 -14.06 0.28
N VAL A 325 0.80 -14.80 0.89
CA VAL A 325 -0.63 -14.44 0.88
C VAL A 325 -0.94 -13.16 1.68
N THR A 326 -0.03 -12.71 2.53
CA THR A 326 -0.17 -11.47 3.30
C THR A 326 0.18 -10.23 2.49
N ASP A 327 0.83 -10.39 1.33
CA ASP A 327 1.08 -9.28 0.42
C ASP A 327 -0.22 -8.78 -0.22
N VAL A 328 -0.56 -7.53 0.11
CA VAL A 328 -1.72 -6.84 -0.45
C VAL A 328 -1.66 -6.78 -1.98
N SER A 329 -0.46 -6.62 -2.55
CA SER A 329 -0.24 -6.59 -4.00
C SER A 329 -0.60 -7.93 -4.65
N LEU A 330 -0.25 -9.05 -4.00
CA LEU A 330 -0.64 -10.39 -4.45
C LEU A 330 -2.15 -10.58 -4.35
N GLN A 331 -2.78 -10.22 -3.21
CA GLN A 331 -4.21 -10.36 -2.97
C GLN A 331 -5.03 -9.60 -4.03
N LEU A 332 -4.73 -8.30 -4.22
CA LEU A 332 -5.40 -7.46 -5.21
C LEU A 332 -5.20 -7.99 -6.62
N SER A 333 -4.05 -8.53 -6.91
CA SER A 333 -3.72 -8.99 -8.23
C SER A 333 -4.38 -10.34 -8.57
N VAL A 334 -4.39 -11.31 -7.65
CA VAL A 334 -5.09 -12.59 -7.81
C VAL A 334 -6.59 -12.36 -7.97
N THR A 335 -7.17 -11.55 -7.11
CA THR A 335 -8.61 -11.22 -7.16
C THR A 335 -8.98 -10.45 -8.42
N SER A 336 -8.13 -9.53 -8.89
CA SER A 336 -8.35 -8.83 -10.16
C SER A 336 -8.38 -9.79 -11.35
N VAL A 337 -7.39 -10.69 -11.48
CA VAL A 337 -7.35 -11.67 -12.57
C VAL A 337 -8.53 -12.64 -12.46
N LEU A 338 -8.86 -13.10 -11.26
CA LEU A 338 -10.02 -13.97 -11.02
C LEU A 338 -11.32 -13.30 -11.47
N SER A 339 -11.50 -12.01 -11.16
CA SER A 339 -12.68 -11.24 -11.58
C SER A 339 -12.78 -11.10 -13.10
N LEU A 340 -11.65 -10.86 -13.77
CA LEU A 340 -11.59 -10.77 -15.23
C LEU A 340 -11.90 -12.10 -15.92
N LEU A 341 -11.55 -13.22 -15.30
CA LEU A 341 -11.82 -14.55 -15.84
C LEU A 341 -13.23 -15.06 -15.52
N THR A 342 -13.89 -14.53 -14.49
CA THR A 342 -15.19 -15.03 -14.02
C THR A 342 -16.33 -14.04 -14.22
N LEU A 343 -16.28 -12.86 -13.59
CA LEU A 343 -17.38 -11.89 -13.55
C LEU A 343 -17.43 -11.00 -14.81
N SER A 344 -16.26 -10.56 -15.29
CA SER A 344 -16.20 -9.62 -16.43
C SER A 344 -16.88 -10.17 -17.71
N PRO A 345 -16.73 -11.44 -18.11
CA PRO A 345 -17.45 -12.00 -19.26
C PRO A 345 -18.97 -12.00 -19.07
N VAL A 346 -19.45 -12.25 -17.84
CA VAL A 346 -20.89 -12.25 -17.51
C VAL A 346 -21.46 -10.84 -17.64
N LEU A 347 -20.80 -9.84 -17.02
CA LEU A 347 -21.21 -8.44 -17.13
C LEU A 347 -21.20 -7.95 -18.58
N ASN A 348 -20.12 -8.26 -19.32
CA ASN A 348 -20.00 -7.88 -20.72
C ASN A 348 -21.15 -8.47 -21.58
N LYS A 349 -21.55 -9.73 -21.33
CA LYS A 349 -22.69 -10.35 -22.03
C LYS A 349 -24.02 -9.69 -21.63
N SER A 350 -24.21 -9.35 -20.36
CA SER A 350 -25.42 -8.66 -19.89
C SER A 350 -25.57 -7.27 -20.48
N LEU A 351 -24.47 -6.49 -20.51
CA LEU A 351 -24.43 -5.15 -21.08
C LEU A 351 -24.49 -5.12 -22.62
N ALA A 352 -24.32 -6.27 -23.29
CA ALA A 352 -24.44 -6.35 -24.74
C ALA A 352 -25.83 -5.94 -25.25
N ARG A 353 -26.85 -6.05 -24.39
CA ARG A 353 -28.24 -5.68 -24.69
C ARG A 353 -28.46 -4.16 -24.75
N LEU A 354 -27.52 -3.35 -24.20
CA LEU A 354 -27.66 -1.88 -24.11
C LEU A 354 -27.09 -1.13 -25.32
N HIS A 355 -26.70 -1.81 -26.41
CA HIS A 355 -26.12 -1.22 -27.64
C HIS A 355 -24.91 -0.30 -27.40
N ILE A 356 -24.19 -0.48 -26.28
CA ILE A 356 -22.95 0.28 -25.94
C ILE A 356 -21.81 -0.21 -26.84
N PRO A 357 -20.96 0.67 -27.39
CA PRO A 357 -19.76 0.30 -28.14
C PRO A 357 -18.92 -0.75 -27.43
N LYS A 358 -18.44 -1.76 -28.17
CA LYS A 358 -17.74 -2.92 -27.62
C LYS A 358 -16.57 -2.54 -26.70
N PHE A 359 -15.78 -1.54 -27.08
CA PHE A 359 -14.65 -1.06 -26.29
C PHE A 359 -15.10 -0.53 -24.90
N LEU A 360 -16.08 0.38 -24.87
CA LEU A 360 -16.59 0.96 -23.62
C LEU A 360 -17.21 -0.11 -22.74
N ARG A 361 -18.00 -1.01 -23.34
CA ARG A 361 -18.63 -2.12 -22.62
C ARG A 361 -17.62 -3.07 -21.97
N GLN A 362 -16.55 -3.42 -22.71
CA GLN A 362 -15.50 -4.29 -22.18
C GLN A 362 -14.71 -3.61 -21.06
N SER A 363 -14.32 -2.34 -21.24
CA SER A 363 -13.61 -1.57 -20.23
C SER A 363 -14.43 -1.38 -18.96
N PHE A 364 -15.72 -1.04 -19.11
CA PHE A 364 -16.64 -0.90 -17.98
C PHE A 364 -16.83 -2.23 -17.23
N SER A 365 -17.11 -3.33 -17.98
CA SER A 365 -17.28 -4.66 -17.37
C SER A 365 -16.01 -5.10 -16.63
N ALA A 366 -14.83 -4.85 -17.17
CA ALA A 366 -13.57 -5.18 -16.53
C ALA A 366 -13.37 -4.37 -15.24
N THR A 367 -13.54 -3.05 -15.30
CA THR A 367 -13.31 -2.16 -14.14
C THR A 367 -14.29 -2.46 -13.01
N VAL A 368 -15.59 -2.63 -13.30
CA VAL A 368 -16.60 -2.97 -12.28
C VAL A 368 -16.31 -4.35 -11.66
N SER A 369 -15.94 -5.33 -12.49
CA SER A 369 -15.62 -6.67 -11.97
C SER A 369 -14.41 -6.64 -11.03
N VAL A 370 -13.36 -5.94 -11.41
CA VAL A 370 -12.15 -5.78 -10.58
C VAL A 370 -12.50 -5.06 -9.28
N LEU A 371 -13.23 -3.94 -9.35
CA LEU A 371 -13.63 -3.18 -8.17
C LEU A 371 -14.38 -4.05 -7.16
N LEU A 372 -15.36 -4.84 -7.62
CA LEU A 372 -16.17 -5.71 -6.74
C LEU A 372 -15.33 -6.80 -6.06
N TYR A 373 -14.41 -7.44 -6.78
CA TYR A 373 -13.60 -8.53 -6.23
C TYR A 373 -12.48 -8.03 -5.33
N THR A 374 -11.94 -6.83 -5.61
CA THR A 374 -10.88 -6.23 -4.79
C THR A 374 -11.42 -5.47 -3.57
N LEU A 375 -12.72 -5.14 -3.55
CA LEU A 375 -13.32 -4.33 -2.49
C LEU A 375 -13.04 -4.83 -1.06
N PRO A 376 -13.13 -6.15 -0.72
CA PRO A 376 -12.80 -6.62 0.62
C PRO A 376 -11.34 -6.33 1.02
N PHE A 377 -10.41 -6.54 0.10
CA PHE A 377 -8.98 -6.31 0.36
C PHE A 377 -8.64 -4.82 0.39
N MET A 378 -9.30 -4.01 -0.44
CA MET A 378 -9.20 -2.54 -0.37
C MET A 378 -9.70 -2.01 0.97
N TRP A 379 -10.79 -2.57 1.48
CA TRP A 379 -11.31 -2.25 2.80
C TRP A 379 -10.31 -2.59 3.90
N LEU A 380 -9.79 -3.82 3.91
CA LEU A 380 -8.86 -4.29 4.93
C LEU A 380 -7.52 -3.55 4.90
N SER A 381 -7.00 -3.23 3.70
CA SER A 381 -5.64 -2.69 3.54
C SER A 381 -5.58 -1.18 3.53
N PHE A 382 -6.58 -0.52 2.92
CA PHE A 382 -6.53 0.92 2.66
C PHE A 382 -7.67 1.69 3.31
N GLY A 383 -8.74 1.02 3.73
CA GLY A 383 -9.92 1.64 4.32
C GLY A 383 -10.65 2.63 3.41
N GLN A 384 -10.31 2.68 2.12
CA GLN A 384 -10.89 3.62 1.16
C GLN A 384 -10.89 3.08 -0.26
N THR A 385 -11.84 3.56 -1.08
CA THR A 385 -11.85 3.32 -2.52
C THR A 385 -12.29 4.56 -3.28
N ALA A 386 -11.73 4.78 -4.47
CA ALA A 386 -12.04 5.93 -5.30
C ALA A 386 -13.04 5.52 -6.39
N LEU A 387 -14.25 6.07 -6.36
CA LEU A 387 -15.24 5.85 -7.45
C LEU A 387 -14.78 6.42 -8.78
N LEU A 388 -13.97 7.49 -8.72
CA LEU A 388 -13.41 8.11 -9.91
C LEU A 388 -12.54 7.16 -10.74
N SER A 389 -12.06 6.05 -10.14
CA SER A 389 -11.29 5.01 -10.83
C SER A 389 -12.00 4.43 -12.05
N LEU A 390 -13.33 4.43 -12.09
CA LEU A 390 -14.11 4.00 -13.26
C LEU A 390 -13.85 4.87 -14.49
N LEU A 391 -13.78 6.20 -14.31
CA LEU A 391 -13.53 7.15 -15.39
C LEU A 391 -12.04 7.31 -15.65
N SER A 392 -11.24 7.45 -14.60
CA SER A 392 -9.81 7.68 -14.73
C SER A 392 -9.11 6.52 -15.43
N ASN A 393 -9.44 5.27 -15.09
CA ASN A 393 -8.82 4.09 -15.69
C ASN A 393 -9.13 3.95 -17.19
N LEU A 394 -10.29 4.42 -17.64
CA LEU A 394 -10.67 4.38 -19.04
C LEU A 394 -9.69 5.18 -19.93
N VAL A 395 -9.15 6.27 -19.37
CA VAL A 395 -8.23 7.17 -20.11
C VAL A 395 -6.78 6.93 -19.73
N LEU A 396 -6.48 6.75 -18.44
CA LEU A 396 -5.11 6.63 -17.94
C LEU A 396 -4.45 5.31 -18.36
N ILE A 397 -5.20 4.20 -18.42
CA ILE A 397 -4.62 2.89 -18.79
C ILE A 397 -4.08 2.91 -20.23
N PRO A 398 -4.83 3.35 -21.27
CA PRO A 398 -4.29 3.47 -22.61
C PRO A 398 -3.09 4.41 -22.71
N LEU A 399 -3.13 5.57 -22.02
CA LEU A 399 -2.00 6.51 -22.00
C LEU A 399 -0.76 5.88 -21.35
N ALA A 400 -0.92 5.15 -20.24
CA ALA A 400 0.18 4.46 -19.58
C ALA A 400 0.81 3.38 -20.49
N GLN A 401 0.01 2.65 -21.26
CA GLN A 401 0.51 1.66 -22.23
C GLN A 401 1.35 2.32 -23.32
N VAL A 402 0.88 3.42 -23.90
CA VAL A 402 1.64 4.18 -24.92
C VAL A 402 2.91 4.76 -24.31
N ALA A 403 2.83 5.37 -23.12
CA ALA A 403 3.99 5.90 -22.40
C ALA A 403 5.05 4.83 -22.16
N MET A 404 4.62 3.64 -21.72
CA MET A 404 5.52 2.52 -21.42
C MET A 404 6.19 1.96 -22.67
N ILE A 405 5.45 1.76 -23.77
CA ILE A 405 6.03 1.29 -25.04
C ILE A 405 7.05 2.32 -25.53
N ALA A 406 6.71 3.59 -25.54
CA ALA A 406 7.61 4.65 -25.96
C ALA A 406 8.85 4.77 -25.05
N ALA A 407 8.69 4.60 -23.73
CA ALA A 407 9.78 4.59 -22.77
C ALA A 407 10.73 3.39 -22.98
N LEU A 408 10.20 2.20 -23.27
CA LEU A 408 11.01 1.03 -23.61
C LEU A 408 11.78 1.22 -24.93
N LEU A 409 11.12 1.79 -25.95
CA LEU A 409 11.80 2.12 -27.21
C LEU A 409 12.86 3.20 -27.01
N MET A 410 12.62 4.20 -26.16
CA MET A 410 13.62 5.19 -25.79
C MET A 410 14.87 4.57 -25.16
N LEU A 411 14.70 3.57 -24.28
CA LEU A 411 15.82 2.83 -23.69
C LEU A 411 16.53 1.96 -24.72
N LEU A 412 15.80 1.29 -25.60
CA LEU A 412 16.34 0.43 -26.64
C LEU A 412 17.16 1.22 -27.66
N PHE A 413 16.66 2.39 -28.08
CA PHE A 413 17.32 3.24 -29.10
C PHE A 413 18.31 4.23 -28.51
N THR A 414 18.80 3.98 -27.29
CA THR A 414 19.82 4.83 -26.63
C THR A 414 20.99 5.24 -27.55
N PRO A 415 21.55 4.37 -28.44
CA PRO A 415 22.64 4.78 -29.33
C PRO A 415 22.22 5.68 -30.50
N LEU A 416 20.91 5.91 -30.72
CA LEU A 416 20.36 6.65 -31.85
C LEU A 416 19.63 7.93 -31.38
N PRO A 417 20.30 9.09 -31.26
CA PRO A 417 19.78 10.27 -30.58
C PRO A 417 18.46 10.81 -31.17
N TYR A 418 18.29 10.76 -32.49
CA TYR A 418 17.06 11.21 -33.13
C TYR A 418 15.85 10.36 -32.78
N LEU A 419 16.02 9.03 -32.66
CA LEU A 419 14.96 8.11 -32.24
C LEU A 419 14.65 8.27 -30.74
N VAL A 420 15.68 8.47 -29.93
CA VAL A 420 15.49 8.81 -28.50
C VAL A 420 14.66 10.06 -28.34
N TYR A 421 14.96 11.13 -29.11
CA TYR A 421 14.21 12.38 -29.05
C TYR A 421 12.74 12.17 -29.48
N ALA A 422 12.49 11.47 -30.58
CA ALA A 422 11.13 11.17 -31.03
C ALA A 422 10.34 10.38 -29.97
N CYS A 423 10.94 9.35 -29.36
CA CYS A 423 10.34 8.61 -28.26
C CYS A 423 10.11 9.50 -27.03
N ALA A 424 11.06 10.38 -26.69
CA ALA A 424 10.97 11.28 -25.55
C ALA A 424 9.80 12.27 -25.68
N VAL A 425 9.53 12.77 -26.88
CA VAL A 425 8.34 13.63 -27.15
C VAL A 425 7.06 12.86 -26.82
N VAL A 426 6.94 11.60 -27.26
CA VAL A 426 5.77 10.77 -26.96
C VAL A 426 5.66 10.48 -25.46
N VAL A 427 6.76 10.10 -24.81
CA VAL A 427 6.77 9.86 -23.35
C VAL A 427 6.39 11.13 -22.58
N SER A 428 6.99 12.28 -22.94
CA SER A 428 6.70 13.57 -22.30
C SER A 428 5.25 13.98 -22.46
N GLY A 429 4.70 13.81 -23.66
CA GLY A 429 3.30 14.13 -23.96
C GLY A 429 2.32 13.24 -23.20
N THR A 430 2.57 11.93 -23.19
CA THR A 430 1.70 10.96 -22.50
C THR A 430 1.81 11.05 -20.98
N THR A 431 3.01 11.13 -20.41
CA THR A 431 3.19 11.30 -18.94
C THR A 431 2.71 12.67 -18.48
N GLY A 432 2.98 13.74 -19.24
CA GLY A 432 2.43 15.07 -18.97
C GLY A 432 0.92 15.11 -19.03
N GLY A 433 0.31 14.46 -20.03
CA GLY A 433 -1.14 14.29 -20.13
C GLY A 433 -1.73 13.49 -18.97
N MET A 434 -1.06 12.43 -18.51
CA MET A 434 -1.48 11.67 -17.34
C MET A 434 -1.43 12.53 -16.07
N LEU A 435 -0.34 13.27 -15.83
CA LEU A 435 -0.20 14.17 -14.68
C LEU A 435 -1.29 15.25 -14.68
N TRP A 436 -1.52 15.88 -15.82
CA TRP A 436 -2.57 16.89 -15.98
C TRP A 436 -3.97 16.30 -15.73
N LEU A 437 -4.26 15.10 -16.25
CA LEU A 437 -5.55 14.44 -16.07
C LEU A 437 -5.80 14.07 -14.59
N VAL A 438 -4.80 13.50 -13.90
CA VAL A 438 -4.99 13.14 -12.49
C VAL A 438 -5.14 14.37 -11.61
N GLU A 439 -4.46 15.47 -11.92
CA GLU A 439 -4.66 16.76 -11.25
C GLU A 439 -6.09 17.27 -11.45
N LYS A 440 -6.57 17.33 -12.70
CA LYS A 440 -7.94 17.78 -13.01
C LYS A 440 -9.00 16.86 -12.40
N PHE A 441 -8.83 15.55 -12.48
CA PHE A 441 -9.74 14.60 -11.85
C PHE A 441 -9.73 14.72 -10.31
N SER A 442 -8.57 14.93 -9.71
CA SER A 442 -8.45 15.18 -8.27
C SER A 442 -9.20 16.47 -7.87
N ALA A 443 -9.11 17.53 -8.68
CA ALA A 443 -9.80 18.79 -8.45
C ALA A 443 -11.35 18.70 -8.57
N LEU A 444 -11.89 17.70 -9.27
CA LEU A 444 -13.35 17.46 -9.30
C LEU A 444 -13.94 17.09 -7.94
N GLY A 445 -13.09 16.79 -6.95
CA GLY A 445 -13.53 16.47 -5.58
C GLY A 445 -14.48 15.27 -5.52
N ALA A 446 -14.31 14.30 -6.43
CA ALA A 446 -15.16 13.11 -6.41
C ALA A 446 -15.01 12.36 -5.09
N PRO A 447 -16.11 11.85 -4.51
CA PRO A 447 -16.07 11.24 -3.20
C PRO A 447 -15.16 10.02 -3.21
N ILE A 448 -14.15 10.04 -2.35
CA ILE A 448 -13.46 8.83 -1.92
C ILE A 448 -14.39 8.18 -0.90
N ILE A 449 -14.79 6.95 -1.16
CA ILE A 449 -15.63 6.21 -0.22
C ILE A 449 -14.73 5.76 0.92
N ASP A 450 -14.98 6.29 2.10
CA ASP A 450 -14.35 5.81 3.34
C ASP A 450 -15.02 4.48 3.74
N LEU A 451 -14.23 3.42 3.76
CA LEU A 451 -14.68 2.07 4.07
C LEU A 451 -14.55 1.72 5.57
N THR A 452 -14.02 2.65 6.38
CA THR A 452 -13.73 2.38 7.81
C THR A 452 -14.94 2.56 8.74
N GLY A 453 -16.02 3.19 8.26
CA GLY A 453 -17.24 3.37 9.04
C GLY A 453 -17.96 2.04 9.31
N PRO A 454 -18.50 1.80 10.53
CA PRO A 454 -19.17 0.53 10.86
C PRO A 454 -20.39 0.27 9.97
N LEU A 455 -21.12 1.29 9.57
CA LEU A 455 -22.26 1.16 8.66
C LEU A 455 -21.79 0.92 7.21
N THR A 456 -20.65 1.45 6.81
CA THR A 456 -20.06 1.18 5.50
C THR A 456 -19.63 -0.28 5.41
N CYS A 457 -19.10 -0.86 6.49
CA CYS A 457 -18.79 -2.30 6.56
C CYS A 457 -20.04 -3.16 6.36
N VAL A 458 -21.15 -2.81 7.03
CA VAL A 458 -22.44 -3.49 6.86
C VAL A 458 -22.95 -3.36 5.43
N ALA A 459 -22.81 -2.17 4.82
CA ALA A 459 -23.19 -1.94 3.42
C ALA A 459 -22.41 -2.81 2.45
N ILE A 460 -21.08 -2.88 2.63
CA ILE A 460 -20.20 -3.70 1.78
C ILE A 460 -20.52 -5.19 1.95
N ALA A 461 -20.66 -5.66 3.18
CA ALA A 461 -21.01 -7.05 3.47
C ALA A 461 -22.38 -7.40 2.85
N GLY A 462 -23.36 -6.50 2.95
CA GLY A 462 -24.67 -6.67 2.32
C GLY A 462 -24.61 -6.72 0.80
N VAL A 463 -23.83 -5.84 0.16
CA VAL A 463 -23.62 -5.85 -1.29
C VAL A 463 -22.96 -7.16 -1.74
N LEU A 464 -21.91 -7.59 -1.06
CA LEU A 464 -21.21 -8.84 -1.36
C LEU A 464 -22.13 -10.06 -1.19
N LEU A 465 -22.94 -10.07 -0.12
CA LEU A 465 -23.93 -11.11 0.13
C LEU A 465 -24.98 -11.16 -0.99
N LEU A 466 -25.53 -10.02 -1.40
CA LEU A 466 -26.52 -9.94 -2.49
C LEU A 466 -25.97 -10.46 -3.80
N PHE A 467 -24.73 -10.11 -4.15
CA PHE A 467 -24.06 -10.64 -5.33
C PHE A 467 -23.75 -12.14 -5.19
N GLY A 468 -23.32 -12.61 -4.02
CA GLY A 468 -23.10 -14.02 -3.73
C GLY A 468 -24.37 -14.84 -3.88
N VAL A 469 -25.48 -14.38 -3.32
CA VAL A 469 -26.81 -15.02 -3.47
C VAL A 469 -27.28 -15.01 -4.93
N HIS A 470 -27.06 -13.90 -5.65
CA HIS A 470 -27.38 -13.82 -7.09
C HIS A 470 -26.63 -14.88 -7.91
N PHE A 471 -25.34 -15.05 -7.62
CA PHE A 471 -24.49 -16.07 -8.27
C PHE A 471 -24.94 -17.50 -7.95
N LEU A 472 -25.25 -17.77 -6.68
CA LEU A 472 -25.70 -19.09 -6.21
C LEU A 472 -27.05 -19.48 -6.82
N LEU A 473 -27.97 -18.54 -6.91
CA LEU A 473 -29.34 -18.80 -7.43
C LEU A 473 -29.43 -18.74 -8.96
N GLN A 474 -28.34 -18.47 -9.67
CA GLN A 474 -28.27 -18.37 -11.14
C GLN A 474 -29.40 -17.54 -11.79
N ARG A 475 -29.98 -16.59 -11.05
CA ARG A 475 -31.10 -15.78 -11.56
C ARG A 475 -30.56 -14.69 -12.51
N GLN A 476 -31.22 -14.56 -13.68
CA GLN A 476 -30.80 -13.67 -14.77
C GLN A 476 -31.12 -12.18 -14.56
N ARG A 477 -31.57 -11.74 -13.40
CA ARG A 477 -31.95 -10.34 -13.13
C ARG A 477 -30.86 -9.53 -12.42
N LEU A 478 -29.66 -9.52 -13.02
CA LEU A 478 -28.50 -8.79 -12.48
C LEU A 478 -28.80 -7.32 -12.21
N GLY A 479 -29.60 -6.66 -13.05
CA GLY A 479 -29.99 -5.26 -12.89
C GLY A 479 -30.78 -4.98 -11.60
N VAL A 480 -31.69 -5.89 -11.24
CA VAL A 480 -32.47 -5.76 -9.99
C VAL A 480 -31.55 -5.94 -8.78
N THR A 481 -30.66 -6.93 -8.80
CA THR A 481 -29.69 -7.16 -7.71
C THR A 481 -28.76 -5.96 -7.55
N ALA A 482 -28.27 -5.39 -8.65
CA ALA A 482 -27.43 -4.18 -8.61
C ALA A 482 -28.20 -2.97 -8.07
N ALA A 483 -29.46 -2.75 -8.47
CA ALA A 483 -30.28 -1.66 -7.97
C ALA A 483 -30.56 -1.79 -6.46
N VAL A 484 -30.88 -3.01 -5.99
CA VAL A 484 -31.09 -3.27 -4.55
C VAL A 484 -29.80 -3.07 -3.76
N ALA A 485 -28.66 -3.53 -4.29
CA ALA A 485 -27.36 -3.32 -3.66
C ALA A 485 -26.99 -1.82 -3.57
N CYS A 486 -27.24 -1.05 -4.63
CA CYS A 486 -27.02 0.40 -4.61
C CYS A 486 -27.95 1.11 -3.61
N ALA A 487 -29.24 0.74 -3.60
CA ALA A 487 -30.20 1.31 -2.65
C ALA A 487 -29.82 1.00 -1.19
N PHE A 488 -29.42 -0.24 -0.92
CA PHE A 488 -28.95 -0.66 0.40
C PHE A 488 -27.70 0.11 0.83
N TYR A 489 -26.73 0.28 -0.08
CA TYR A 489 -25.52 1.06 0.16
C TYR A 489 -25.84 2.53 0.46
N LEU A 490 -26.71 3.17 -0.33
CA LEU A 490 -27.12 4.56 -0.12
C LEU A 490 -27.82 4.75 1.22
N LEU A 491 -28.76 3.87 1.58
CA LEU A 491 -29.47 3.93 2.86
C LEU A 491 -28.53 3.81 4.05
N THR A 492 -27.61 2.85 4.02
CA THR A 492 -26.63 2.66 5.11
C THR A 492 -25.64 3.83 5.19
N SER A 493 -25.23 4.41 4.05
CA SER A 493 -24.37 5.59 4.02
C SER A 493 -25.08 6.83 4.57
N PHE A 494 -26.36 7.04 4.24
CA PHE A 494 -27.17 8.11 4.81
C PHE A 494 -27.37 7.98 6.33
N ALA A 495 -27.65 6.75 6.80
CA ALA A 495 -27.73 6.46 8.23
C ALA A 495 -26.40 6.73 8.96
N GLY A 496 -25.27 6.44 8.30
CA GLY A 496 -23.93 6.76 8.80
C GLY A 496 -23.71 8.25 9.02
N LEU A 497 -24.06 9.06 8.04
CA LEU A 497 -23.96 10.52 8.12
C LEU A 497 -24.82 11.09 9.26
N ALA A 498 -26.04 10.57 9.46
CA ALA A 498 -26.93 11.02 10.55
C ALA A 498 -26.37 10.69 11.94
N VAL A 499 -25.68 9.57 12.11
CA VAL A 499 -25.05 9.17 13.39
C VAL A 499 -23.80 10.01 13.70
N GLU A 500 -23.11 10.54 12.69
CA GLU A 500 -21.89 11.33 12.86
C GLU A 500 -22.14 12.81 13.14
N GLN A 501 -23.36 13.30 12.91
CA GLN A 501 -23.71 14.71 13.17
C GLN A 501 -23.55 15.07 14.66
N GLY A 502 -22.84 16.16 14.92
CA GLY A 502 -22.64 16.71 16.27
C GLY A 502 -21.48 16.14 17.07
N ASN A 503 -20.69 15.20 16.54
CA ASN A 503 -19.48 14.70 17.18
C ASN A 503 -18.25 15.51 16.74
N ALA A 504 -17.25 15.61 17.64
CA ALA A 504 -15.89 16.00 17.27
C ALA A 504 -14.96 14.82 17.49
N TYR A 505 -13.89 14.77 16.71
CA TYR A 505 -12.93 13.66 16.70
C TYR A 505 -11.52 14.18 16.85
N LEU A 506 -10.72 13.53 17.67
CA LEU A 506 -9.31 13.78 17.82
C LEU A 506 -8.52 12.56 17.32
N CYS A 507 -7.80 12.72 16.23
CA CYS A 507 -6.90 11.70 15.68
C CYS A 507 -5.47 12.00 16.15
N ILE A 508 -4.87 11.08 16.91
CA ILE A 508 -3.57 11.23 17.57
C ILE A 508 -2.56 10.34 16.85
N GLY A 509 -1.48 10.95 16.37
CA GLY A 509 -0.29 10.26 15.87
C GLY A 509 0.88 10.34 16.86
N SER A 510 2.05 9.82 16.47
CA SER A 510 3.25 9.75 17.32
C SER A 510 3.78 11.13 17.76
N SER A 511 3.63 12.17 16.92
CA SER A 511 4.17 13.52 17.12
C SER A 511 3.20 14.65 16.81
N SER A 512 1.94 14.32 16.49
CA SER A 512 0.92 15.28 16.09
C SER A 512 -0.48 14.78 16.41
N ALA A 513 -1.44 15.69 16.48
CA ALA A 513 -2.85 15.37 16.63
C ALA A 513 -3.73 16.29 15.77
N LEU A 514 -4.73 15.72 15.11
CA LEU A 514 -5.73 16.41 14.30
C LEU A 514 -7.09 16.37 15.03
N LEU A 515 -7.56 17.53 15.48
CA LEU A 515 -8.94 17.71 15.96
C LEU A 515 -9.81 18.14 14.79
N TYR A 516 -10.96 17.51 14.61
CA TYR A 516 -11.90 17.90 13.55
C TYR A 516 -13.36 17.64 13.95
N ASP A 517 -14.24 18.40 13.36
CA ASP A 517 -15.70 18.20 13.41
C ASP A 517 -16.26 17.95 12.01
N THR A 518 -17.48 18.39 11.74
CA THR A 518 -18.16 18.20 10.45
C THR A 518 -17.66 19.15 9.35
N HIS A 519 -17.02 20.30 9.69
CA HIS A 519 -16.65 21.34 8.73
C HIS A 519 -15.21 21.83 8.91
N TYR A 520 -14.68 21.81 10.12
CA TYR A 520 -13.42 22.44 10.49
C TYR A 520 -12.44 21.46 11.09
N ALA A 521 -11.17 21.75 10.94
CA ALA A 521 -10.09 20.97 11.51
C ALA A 521 -8.98 21.86 12.07
N LEU A 522 -8.23 21.34 13.05
CA LEU A 522 -7.11 21.97 13.72
C LEU A 522 -6.01 20.93 13.91
N LEU A 523 -4.79 21.27 13.52
CA LEU A 523 -3.61 20.42 13.66
C LEU A 523 -2.69 20.95 14.76
N VAL A 524 -2.21 20.06 15.62
CA VAL A 524 -1.20 20.33 16.66
C VAL A 524 -0.01 19.41 16.45
N GLY A 525 1.19 19.95 16.37
CA GLY A 525 2.42 19.20 16.20
C GLY A 525 2.83 19.01 14.74
N THR A 526 3.89 18.21 14.51
CA THR A 526 4.45 17.92 13.19
C THR A 526 4.08 16.50 12.81
N PRO A 527 3.26 16.28 11.76
CA PRO A 527 2.88 14.94 11.33
C PRO A 527 4.11 14.19 10.79
N ASP A 528 4.20 12.90 11.15
CA ASP A 528 5.05 11.92 10.48
C ASP A 528 4.41 11.45 9.15
N GLN A 529 5.04 10.53 8.45
CA GLN A 529 4.55 10.03 7.17
C GLN A 529 3.14 9.42 7.27
N SER A 530 2.90 8.62 8.28
CA SER A 530 1.62 7.91 8.49
C SER A 530 0.50 8.88 8.85
N ALA A 531 0.78 9.79 9.78
CA ALA A 531 -0.15 10.85 10.18
C ALA A 531 -0.46 11.78 8.99
N TYR A 532 0.54 12.15 8.18
CA TYR A 532 0.33 12.94 6.97
C TYR A 532 -0.70 12.30 6.04
N TYR A 533 -0.55 11.03 5.70
CA TYR A 533 -1.49 10.36 4.81
C TYR A 533 -2.89 10.22 5.43
N ALA A 534 -2.98 9.93 6.73
CA ALA A 534 -4.25 9.83 7.43
C ALA A 534 -4.96 11.19 7.53
N TYR A 535 -4.24 12.24 7.90
CA TYR A 535 -4.80 13.59 8.04
C TYR A 535 -5.22 14.16 6.68
N THR A 536 -4.38 14.04 5.65
CA THR A 536 -4.76 14.44 4.28
C THR A 536 -6.03 13.72 3.83
N ARG A 537 -6.12 12.41 4.13
CA ARG A 537 -7.31 11.62 3.83
C ARG A 537 -8.56 12.15 4.55
N ILE A 538 -8.47 12.42 5.85
CA ILE A 538 -9.59 12.94 6.65
C ILE A 538 -10.03 14.31 6.11
N LEU A 539 -9.08 15.23 5.91
CA LEU A 539 -9.35 16.59 5.46
C LEU A 539 -9.99 16.63 4.07
N GLN A 540 -9.47 15.86 3.13
CA GLN A 540 -9.99 15.80 1.75
C GLN A 540 -11.31 15.04 1.66
N ASN A 541 -11.44 13.87 2.29
CA ASN A 541 -12.66 13.07 2.20
C ASN A 541 -13.87 13.77 2.84
N ARG A 542 -13.64 14.44 3.96
CA ARG A 542 -14.70 15.18 4.67
C ARG A 542 -14.84 16.62 4.21
N ARG A 543 -14.00 17.08 3.29
CA ARG A 543 -13.93 18.48 2.81
C ARG A 543 -13.82 19.48 3.95
N LEU A 544 -12.97 19.17 4.93
CA LEU A 544 -12.78 19.98 6.10
C LEU A 544 -11.85 21.15 5.77
N GLN A 545 -12.18 22.33 6.28
CA GLN A 545 -11.28 23.47 6.25
C GLN A 545 -10.27 23.36 7.41
N LEU A 546 -9.00 23.31 7.11
CA LEU A 546 -7.94 23.35 8.11
C LEU A 546 -7.75 24.81 8.58
N VAL A 547 -8.36 25.14 9.73
CA VAL A 547 -8.42 26.53 10.22
C VAL A 547 -7.09 26.94 10.85
N ALA A 548 -6.44 26.05 11.61
CA ALA A 548 -5.21 26.38 12.29
C ALA A 548 -4.25 25.19 12.38
N VAL A 549 -2.95 25.49 12.31
CA VAL A 549 -1.84 24.57 12.54
C VAL A 549 -0.93 25.15 13.62
N TYR A 550 -0.79 24.45 14.73
CA TYR A 550 0.08 24.83 15.85
C TYR A 550 1.35 23.99 15.81
N LEU A 551 2.48 24.61 15.48
CA LEU A 551 3.76 23.92 15.35
C LEU A 551 4.59 23.99 16.64
N PRO A 552 5.33 22.91 16.97
CA PRO A 552 6.14 22.83 18.18
C PRO A 552 7.51 23.49 18.06
N ASP A 553 7.99 23.74 16.84
CA ASP A 553 9.34 24.21 16.55
C ASP A 553 9.32 25.15 15.33
N ASP A 554 10.37 25.97 15.21
CA ASP A 554 10.62 26.86 14.06
C ASP A 554 10.90 26.08 12.76
N ARG A 555 11.17 24.80 12.87
CA ARG A 555 11.44 23.91 11.73
C ARG A 555 10.17 23.28 11.21
N VAL A 556 9.71 23.77 10.07
CA VAL A 556 8.58 23.16 9.38
C VAL A 556 9.05 21.88 8.68
N GLY A 557 8.68 20.73 9.21
CA GLY A 557 9.03 19.42 8.66
C GLY A 557 8.47 19.21 7.24
N TYR A 558 9.06 18.28 6.49
CA TYR A 558 8.67 17.98 5.12
C TYR A 558 7.17 17.65 4.98
N TYR A 559 6.65 16.76 5.83
CA TYR A 559 5.25 16.35 5.78
C TYR A 559 4.28 17.45 6.21
N THR A 560 4.69 18.35 7.09
CA THR A 560 3.89 19.54 7.43
C THR A 560 3.77 20.46 6.22
N ARG A 561 4.87 20.71 5.50
CA ARG A 561 4.84 21.51 4.25
C ARG A 561 3.98 20.86 3.17
N ALA A 562 4.12 19.56 2.99
CA ALA A 562 3.30 18.82 2.04
C ALA A 562 1.80 18.87 2.40
N LEU A 563 1.47 18.85 3.69
CA LEU A 563 0.08 18.97 4.16
C LEU A 563 -0.46 20.39 3.93
N THR A 564 0.30 21.42 4.30
CA THR A 564 -0.10 22.83 4.11
C THR A 564 -0.25 23.17 2.63
N ALA A 565 0.62 22.67 1.78
CA ALA A 565 0.50 22.81 0.32
C ALA A 565 -0.72 22.08 -0.27
N ALA A 566 -1.12 20.96 0.33
CA ALA A 566 -2.27 20.17 -0.14
C ALA A 566 -3.63 20.72 0.31
N VAL A 567 -3.68 21.43 1.45
CA VAL A 567 -4.96 21.79 2.12
C VAL A 567 -5.11 23.31 2.30
N HIS A 568 -4.04 24.10 2.17
CA HIS A 568 -4.00 25.56 2.33
C HIS A 568 -4.70 26.03 3.63
N PRO A 569 -4.07 25.84 4.82
CA PRO A 569 -4.65 26.23 6.09
C PRO A 569 -4.79 27.76 6.19
N VAL A 570 -5.82 28.21 6.92
CA VAL A 570 -6.05 29.65 7.15
C VAL A 570 -4.91 30.24 8.00
N ASN A 571 -4.60 29.62 9.13
CA ASN A 571 -3.58 30.11 10.06
C ASN A 571 -2.52 29.05 10.33
N VAL A 572 -1.24 29.43 10.31
CA VAL A 572 -0.13 28.63 10.83
C VAL A 572 0.54 29.41 11.94
N LEU A 573 0.60 28.83 13.14
CA LEU A 573 1.22 29.42 14.31
C LEU A 573 2.58 28.77 14.58
N LEU A 574 3.62 29.60 14.59
CA LEU A 574 4.99 29.24 14.95
C LEU A 574 5.34 29.76 16.36
N PRO A 575 6.17 29.05 17.12
CA PRO A 575 6.69 29.53 18.39
C PRO A 575 7.60 30.77 18.19
N GLY A 576 7.36 31.81 18.96
CA GLY A 576 7.82 33.17 18.77
C GLY A 576 9.28 33.46 18.46
N GLY A 577 9.48 34.44 17.63
CA GLY A 577 10.66 35.30 17.52
C GLY A 577 11.51 35.18 16.26
N ASN A 578 11.47 34.12 15.48
CA ASN A 578 12.31 33.97 14.30
C ASN A 578 11.47 33.83 13.02
N THR A 579 11.28 34.95 12.31
CA THR A 579 10.51 34.99 11.05
C THR A 579 11.32 34.54 9.81
N ALA A 580 12.63 34.29 9.98
CA ALA A 580 13.52 33.86 8.90
C ALA A 580 13.47 32.33 8.73
N LEU A 581 12.33 31.81 8.28
CA LEU A 581 12.25 30.43 7.84
C LEU A 581 12.93 30.27 6.48
N ALA A 582 13.79 29.27 6.35
CA ALA A 582 14.42 28.93 5.06
C ALA A 582 13.38 28.54 4.00
N VAL A 583 12.20 28.02 4.44
CA VAL A 583 11.05 27.71 3.58
C VAL A 583 9.76 27.96 4.38
N GLN A 584 8.91 28.84 3.86
CA GLN A 584 7.61 29.14 4.49
C GLN A 584 6.57 28.08 4.15
N PRO A 585 5.65 27.74 5.11
CA PRO A 585 4.48 26.91 4.79
C PRO A 585 3.48 27.70 3.93
N GLU A 586 2.77 27.02 3.05
CA GLU A 586 1.66 27.63 2.30
C GLU A 586 0.46 27.81 3.23
N CYS A 587 0.08 29.04 3.51
CA CYS A 587 -1.05 29.40 4.37
C CYS A 587 -1.54 30.81 4.05
N GLU A 588 -2.78 31.16 4.48
CA GLU A 588 -3.31 32.52 4.34
C GLU A 588 -2.62 33.48 5.30
N HIS A 589 -2.42 33.07 6.56
CA HIS A 589 -1.82 33.87 7.62
C HIS A 589 -0.75 33.07 8.37
N LEU A 590 0.48 33.60 8.38
CA LEU A 590 1.56 33.09 9.22
C LEU A 590 1.67 33.94 10.50
N LEU A 591 1.43 33.30 11.66
CA LEU A 591 1.44 33.95 12.96
C LEU A 591 2.62 33.46 13.79
N THR A 592 3.18 34.35 14.62
CA THR A 592 4.23 34.00 15.58
C THR A 592 3.82 34.47 16.98
N ALA A 593 3.80 33.54 17.94
CA ALA A 593 3.46 33.87 19.32
C ALA A 593 4.05 32.88 20.32
N THR A 594 4.38 33.40 21.54
CA THR A 594 4.72 32.54 22.68
C THR A 594 3.50 32.18 23.52
N ALA A 595 2.45 32.97 23.43
CA ALA A 595 1.17 32.72 24.07
C ALA A 595 0.05 33.29 23.21
N MET A 596 -1.00 32.49 22.96
CA MET A 596 -2.14 32.90 22.15
C MET A 596 -3.40 32.18 22.60
N ASP A 597 -4.48 32.93 22.76
CA ASP A 597 -5.81 32.41 23.05
C ASP A 597 -6.71 32.69 21.83
N THR A 598 -7.29 31.65 21.25
CA THR A 598 -8.08 31.76 20.00
C THR A 598 -9.36 30.93 20.08
N THR A 599 -10.34 31.33 19.31
CA THR A 599 -11.57 30.56 19.05
C THR A 599 -11.62 30.24 17.55
N PRO A 600 -10.95 29.17 17.09
CA PRO A 600 -10.84 28.86 15.67
C PRO A 600 -12.20 28.72 14.97
N TRP A 601 -13.19 28.14 15.68
CA TRP A 601 -14.59 28.11 15.27
C TRP A 601 -15.52 28.00 16.48
N GLN A 602 -16.82 28.13 16.26
CA GLN A 602 -17.81 28.16 17.33
C GLN A 602 -17.79 26.88 18.18
N GLY A 603 -17.65 27.05 19.49
CA GLY A 603 -17.62 25.95 20.47
C GLY A 603 -16.25 25.33 20.69
N VAL A 604 -15.19 25.88 20.08
CA VAL A 604 -13.80 25.47 20.30
C VAL A 604 -12.99 26.65 20.77
N GLN A 605 -12.38 26.52 21.93
CA GLN A 605 -11.40 27.48 22.49
C GLN A 605 -10.04 26.83 22.55
N VAL A 606 -9.02 27.55 22.12
CA VAL A 606 -7.63 27.06 22.09
C VAL A 606 -6.74 28.05 22.82
N GLN A 607 -5.99 27.54 23.77
CA GLN A 607 -4.95 28.25 24.50
C GLN A 607 -3.60 27.65 24.15
N TYR A 608 -2.76 28.40 23.47
CA TYR A 608 -1.40 28.03 23.13
C TYR A 608 -0.42 28.70 24.07
N ARG A 609 0.55 27.94 24.59
CA ARG A 609 1.65 28.44 25.43
C ARG A 609 2.96 27.76 25.01
N TYR A 610 4.00 28.56 24.82
CA TYR A 610 5.32 28.09 24.43
C TYR A 610 6.40 28.68 25.36
N ASN A 611 7.28 27.83 25.86
CA ASN A 611 8.40 28.23 26.70
C ASN A 611 9.60 27.29 26.49
N LYS A 612 10.75 27.87 26.05
CA LYS A 612 12.03 27.16 25.92
C LYS A 612 11.94 25.77 25.29
N LYS A 613 11.36 25.63 24.09
CA LYS A 613 11.17 24.38 23.35
C LYS A 613 10.08 23.45 23.93
N ARG A 614 9.32 23.90 24.91
CA ARG A 614 8.15 23.19 25.43
C ARG A 614 6.91 23.95 25.03
N TYR A 615 5.92 23.22 24.56
CA TYR A 615 4.65 23.81 24.19
C TYR A 615 3.49 23.04 24.83
N THR A 616 2.41 23.75 25.07
CA THR A 616 1.15 23.20 25.54
C THR A 616 0.02 23.85 24.79
N VAL A 617 -0.87 23.04 24.24
CA VAL A 617 -2.10 23.47 23.58
C VAL A 617 -3.28 22.90 24.37
N SER A 618 -3.99 23.77 25.05
CA SER A 618 -5.23 23.40 25.76
C SER A 618 -6.42 23.72 24.87
N ILE A 619 -7.20 22.74 24.53
CA ILE A 619 -8.36 22.86 23.65
C ILE A 619 -9.62 22.51 24.44
N THR A 620 -10.57 23.42 24.50
CA THR A 620 -11.90 23.15 25.04
C THR A 620 -12.87 22.94 23.88
N CYS A 621 -13.41 21.73 23.76
CA CYS A 621 -14.33 21.34 22.69
C CYS A 621 -15.44 20.44 23.25
N LYS A 622 -16.70 20.75 22.93
CA LYS A 622 -17.88 20.00 23.42
C LYS A 622 -17.90 19.83 24.95
N GLY A 623 -17.49 20.86 25.72
CA GLY A 623 -17.41 20.80 27.18
C GLY A 623 -16.31 19.94 27.75
N LYS A 624 -15.42 19.39 26.90
CA LYS A 624 -14.24 18.61 27.28
C LYS A 624 -12.97 19.42 27.10
N ARG A 625 -12.08 19.35 28.07
CA ARG A 625 -10.75 19.99 28.00
C ARG A 625 -9.70 18.98 27.59
N LEU A 626 -9.05 19.23 26.45
CA LEU A 626 -7.95 18.46 25.91
C LEU A 626 -6.67 19.23 26.14
N VAL A 627 -5.62 18.56 26.61
CA VAL A 627 -4.29 19.16 26.80
C VAL A 627 -3.28 18.38 25.97
N LEU A 628 -2.65 19.04 25.01
CA LEU A 628 -1.72 18.43 24.07
C LEU A 628 -0.37 19.15 24.17
N GLY A 629 0.74 18.43 24.20
CA GLY A 629 2.04 19.08 24.23
C GLY A 629 3.23 18.17 24.53
N ASN A 630 4.42 18.77 24.61
CA ASN A 630 5.66 18.11 24.99
C ASN A 630 6.21 18.61 26.33
N GLY A 631 5.44 19.37 27.11
CA GLY A 631 5.79 19.88 28.44
C GLY A 631 5.79 18.80 29.52
N THR A 632 6.40 19.10 30.68
CA THR A 632 6.40 18.22 31.86
C THR A 632 5.12 18.39 32.72
N ASP A 633 4.46 19.53 32.62
CA ASP A 633 3.27 19.88 33.42
C ASP A 633 2.04 19.99 32.53
N LEU A 634 1.57 18.84 32.06
CA LEU A 634 0.33 18.73 31.29
C LEU A 634 -0.82 18.35 32.22
N ASN A 635 -1.27 19.30 33.05
CA ASN A 635 -2.30 19.05 34.06
C ASN A 635 -3.65 19.71 33.71
N GLY A 636 -4.74 19.14 34.19
CA GLY A 636 -6.07 19.76 34.19
C GLY A 636 -6.92 19.53 32.95
N GLY A 637 -6.67 18.48 32.16
CA GLY A 637 -7.52 18.08 31.03
C GLY A 637 -8.35 16.82 31.31
N ASP A 638 -9.49 16.68 30.67
CA ASP A 638 -10.25 15.42 30.60
C ASP A 638 -9.47 14.36 29.81
N LEU A 639 -8.68 14.81 28.84
CA LEU A 639 -7.73 14.01 28.08
C LEU A 639 -6.42 14.77 27.93
N THR A 640 -5.32 14.11 28.26
CA THR A 640 -3.96 14.66 28.09
C THR A 640 -3.19 13.82 27.09
N VAL A 641 -2.60 14.47 26.08
CA VAL A 641 -1.76 13.84 25.04
C VAL A 641 -0.34 14.38 25.15
N ALA A 642 0.60 13.53 25.53
CA ALA A 642 1.99 13.86 25.66
C ALA A 642 2.81 13.39 24.46
N PHE A 643 3.43 14.31 23.75
CA PHE A 643 4.37 14.04 22.64
C PHE A 643 5.83 13.91 23.09
N GLY A 644 6.12 14.04 24.39
CA GLY A 644 7.46 14.02 24.99
C GLY A 644 7.78 12.79 25.83
N LYS A 645 9.03 12.72 26.36
CA LYS A 645 9.55 11.55 27.08
C LYS A 645 8.94 11.26 28.45
N GLN A 646 8.36 12.21 29.13
CA GLN A 646 7.71 12.03 30.43
C GLN A 646 6.69 13.14 30.69
N SER A 647 5.49 12.77 31.08
CA SER A 647 4.57 13.67 31.74
C SER A 647 3.94 12.95 32.93
N THR A 648 3.98 13.57 34.09
CA THR A 648 3.09 13.23 35.18
C THR A 648 1.77 13.94 34.90
N ALA A 649 0.69 13.23 34.63
CA ALA A 649 -0.63 13.80 34.42
C ALA A 649 -1.64 13.19 35.39
N VAL A 650 -2.53 14.03 35.87
CA VAL A 650 -3.73 13.61 36.63
C VAL A 650 -4.87 13.55 35.62
N GLY A 651 -5.45 12.37 35.41
CA GLY A 651 -6.53 12.15 34.45
C GLY A 651 -6.23 11.09 33.39
N THR A 652 -7.03 11.03 32.33
CA THR A 652 -6.79 10.09 31.21
C THR A 652 -5.59 10.56 30.39
N LEU A 653 -4.45 9.88 30.56
CA LEU A 653 -3.20 10.16 29.85
C LEU A 653 -3.05 9.27 28.63
N VAL A 654 -2.78 9.86 27.47
CA VAL A 654 -2.35 9.18 26.27
C VAL A 654 -0.90 9.59 25.98
N CYS A 655 0.03 8.67 26.14
CA CYS A 655 1.43 8.91 25.81
C CYS A 655 1.63 8.59 24.32
N ALA A 656 1.55 9.60 23.46
CA ALA A 656 1.67 9.43 22.01
C ALA A 656 2.99 8.82 21.55
N ARG A 657 4.04 8.91 22.39
CA ARG A 657 5.33 8.29 22.08
C ARG A 657 5.35 6.76 22.21
N VAL A 658 4.37 6.17 22.89
CA VAL A 658 4.19 4.71 22.99
C VAL A 658 3.53 4.16 21.72
N LEU A 659 2.89 5.04 20.92
CA LEU A 659 2.34 4.65 19.62
C LEU A 659 3.51 4.34 18.65
N ALA A 660 3.42 3.22 17.94
CA ALA A 660 4.33 2.93 16.85
C ALA A 660 4.21 4.01 15.75
N GLU A 661 5.26 4.20 14.95
CA GLU A 661 5.27 5.25 13.90
C GLU A 661 4.08 5.14 12.91
N ASP A 662 3.45 3.96 12.82
CA ASP A 662 2.30 3.67 11.94
C ASP A 662 0.95 3.60 12.69
N GLU A 663 0.94 3.84 13.99
CA GLU A 663 -0.25 3.67 14.84
C GLU A 663 -0.94 5.01 15.07
N LEU A 664 -2.24 5.07 14.80
CA LEU A 664 -3.09 6.22 15.03
C LEU A 664 -4.20 5.88 16.02
N LEU A 665 -4.48 6.81 16.92
CA LEU A 665 -5.53 6.67 17.90
C LEU A 665 -6.64 7.68 17.61
N THR A 666 -7.89 7.24 17.53
CA THR A 666 -9.03 8.15 17.35
C THR A 666 -9.85 8.22 18.63
N VAL A 667 -10.06 9.44 19.13
CA VAL A 667 -10.89 9.75 20.29
C VAL A 667 -12.15 10.47 19.83
N THR A 668 -13.31 9.94 20.17
CA THR A 668 -14.60 10.58 19.89
C THR A 668 -15.01 11.45 21.08
N LEU A 669 -15.27 12.72 20.80
CA LEU A 669 -15.70 13.73 21.77
C LEU A 669 -17.21 13.96 21.63
N ARG A 670 -17.95 13.71 22.72
CA ARG A 670 -19.39 13.95 22.82
C ARG A 670 -19.70 14.77 24.07
N GLN A 671 -20.68 15.63 23.98
CA GLN A 671 -21.02 16.58 25.07
C GLN A 671 -21.38 15.88 26.37
N ASP A 672 -22.19 14.80 26.32
CA ASP A 672 -22.80 14.16 27.49
C ASP A 672 -22.29 12.73 27.76
N ARG A 673 -21.19 12.31 27.17
CA ARG A 673 -20.69 10.92 27.31
C ARG A 673 -19.20 10.87 27.63
N ALA A 674 -18.78 9.77 28.25
CA ALA A 674 -17.37 9.46 28.46
C ALA A 674 -16.59 9.44 27.14
N LEU A 675 -15.30 9.80 27.20
CA LEU A 675 -14.38 9.74 26.06
C LEU A 675 -14.30 8.30 25.54
N ARG A 676 -14.53 8.13 24.27
CA ARG A 676 -14.39 6.83 23.62
C ARG A 676 -13.10 6.82 22.80
N ILE A 677 -12.13 6.06 23.27
CA ILE A 677 -10.83 5.91 22.62
C ILE A 677 -10.88 4.64 21.77
N ARG A 678 -10.52 4.77 20.49
CA ARG A 678 -10.33 3.64 19.59
C ARG A 678 -8.93 3.71 19.02
N ARG A 679 -8.20 2.61 19.08
CA ARG A 679 -7.04 2.45 18.19
C ARG A 679 -7.57 2.37 16.77
N ASN A 680 -6.92 3.06 15.84
CA ASN A 680 -7.16 2.83 14.42
C ASN A 680 -6.45 1.53 14.02
N ASP A 681 -6.84 0.45 14.69
CA ASP A 681 -6.56 -0.88 14.26
C ASP A 681 -7.56 -1.16 13.13
N PRO A 682 -7.17 -1.57 11.94
CA PRO A 682 -8.09 -1.91 10.86
C PRO A 682 -9.11 -3.01 11.24
N TRP A 683 -8.94 -3.64 12.40
CA TRP A 683 -9.80 -4.71 12.94
C TRP A 683 -10.75 -4.27 14.07
N LEU A 684 -10.68 -3.04 14.55
CA LEU A 684 -11.58 -2.42 15.53
C LEU A 684 -12.24 -1.16 14.96
#